data_935f517097cef734dac9eb90a944d07e
#
_entry.id   935f517097cef734dac9eb90a944d07e
#
_cell.length_a   1.000
_cell.length_b   1.000
_cell.length_c   1.000
_cell.angle_alpha   90.00
_cell.angle_beta   90.00
_cell.angle_gamma   90.00
#
_symmetry.space_group_name_H-M   'P 1'
#
loop_
_entity.id
_entity.type
_entity.pdbx_description
1 polymer ?
#
loop_
_entity_poly.entity_id
_entity_poly.type
_entity_poly.pdbx_seq_one_letter_code
_entity_poly.pdbx_strand_id
1 'polypeptide(L)'
;MTPEEKARVKIDQWFADAGWKVVNRDEYEPTISAVAIREGLLKGNLEADYFLFINGKAVGVLEAKREEINISSNIVSEQAITYAKSVPDCYQAWQKPLPFLFKSNGKEIEFFDYRHRETSEWETISRILTPKEIVKMLGIDDPFAGLPTLNKNGLRECQYEAVTELEKSFRIGQNRALMVLATGAGKTYTACLTAYRMLSYTPMRRVLFLVDRNNLGKQAETEFGTFRLTETGDAFNTIYAVNRLKSAEVPTDSNVVICTIQRLFSLLKGEEITDTDDDDEDTADGEVTLPDNPNLPHDFFDLIIIDECHRSIYGNWRKVLEYFDTARLIGLTATPIPETMAFFNNNRVVNYTLEQSVIDGVNVDSRIYRIRTKVTEEGGAIMQGQKTKVETRYTGEVKTVSTKETKTYTKEELNRSIINPAQIKLILSTYRDAVYTEMFNDPQREPNMDYLPKTLIFALNENHATNIVQIAKEVFGRTDDRFVQKITYSAGDSNELIRQFRNDKDFRIAVTCTLVATGTDVKPLEVVMFMRDVASAPLYTQMKGRGVRTIGDEQLRNVTPNAISKDCFFLVDAVGVTEHEHIIPGQYEGPETETITLKELLERIAHGNLPDNYLKRLAATLSRLYNKADNAQRQEFVRIAHDDMLEIAQRIYNALDPEHQPQLPPYVDINEPNNERKGLVSPIANHANVRKYILILAAGFVNTLMPGEDTLISKGFSIEEAQSTTDAFEQYCCDHCDDIEALRILYNNEGEPITYSMLKDLENKLKMENNRFAQKLLWNSYAIVYGDKVRRTTRKEESEALTNIIQLVRFAYHQTEKLESAYPTARSMFNLWYGRKQMDITAKQKDLIGKIVEYIAANGACNVREIRKNDVTHAAQLIAAFGNMKKADEALDSVYKFIVLRTTA
;
A
#
# COMPACT_ATOMS: atom_id res chain seq x y z
N MET A 1 -12.04 21.28 45.82
CA MET A 1 -10.62 21.40 45.51
C MET A 1 -9.82 21.37 46.80
N THR A 2 -9.00 20.36 46.94
CA THR A 2 -8.03 20.28 48.04
C THR A 2 -6.95 21.35 47.89
N PRO A 3 -6.22 21.71 48.93
CA PRO A 3 -5.11 22.68 48.82
C PRO A 3 -4.04 22.24 47.81
N GLU A 4 -3.85 20.95 47.66
CA GLU A 4 -2.89 20.35 46.70
C GLU A 4 -3.39 20.47 45.24
N GLU A 5 -4.68 20.19 44.98
CA GLU A 5 -5.30 20.43 43.67
C GLU A 5 -5.21 21.90 43.24
N LYS A 6 -5.31 22.86 44.17
CA LYS A 6 -5.15 24.29 43.86
C LYS A 6 -3.73 24.64 43.44
N ALA A 7 -2.73 24.05 44.11
CA ALA A 7 -1.34 24.22 43.71
C ALA A 7 -1.06 23.61 42.31
N ARG A 8 -1.60 22.41 42.02
CA ARG A 8 -1.47 21.77 40.73
C ARG A 8 -2.08 22.57 39.56
N VAL A 9 -3.26 23.20 39.76
CA VAL A 9 -3.86 24.06 38.72
C VAL A 9 -2.93 25.23 38.34
N LYS A 10 -2.25 25.82 39.33
CA LYS A 10 -1.27 26.88 39.03
C LYS A 10 -0.01 26.35 38.33
N ILE A 11 0.49 25.19 38.74
CA ILE A 11 1.64 24.54 38.15
C ILE A 11 1.32 24.16 36.69
N ASP A 12 0.11 23.65 36.41
CA ASP A 12 -0.35 23.37 35.04
C ASP A 12 -0.31 24.63 34.17
N GLN A 13 -0.79 25.74 34.68
CA GLN A 13 -0.76 27.01 33.96
C GLN A 13 0.68 27.46 33.69
N TRP A 14 1.60 27.32 34.63
CA TRP A 14 2.99 27.69 34.47
C TRP A 14 3.70 26.80 33.43
N PHE A 15 3.36 25.53 33.36
CA PHE A 15 3.83 24.66 32.29
C PHE A 15 3.29 25.11 30.94
N ALA A 16 2.02 25.40 30.82
CA ALA A 16 1.39 25.89 29.60
C ALA A 16 2.01 27.22 29.13
N ASP A 17 2.19 28.18 30.07
CA ASP A 17 2.83 29.45 29.78
C ASP A 17 4.29 29.33 29.35
N ALA A 18 4.98 28.31 29.84
CA ALA A 18 6.34 27.96 29.41
C ALA A 18 6.40 27.20 28.09
N GLY A 19 5.26 26.83 27.49
CA GLY A 19 5.18 26.12 26.19
C GLY A 19 5.19 24.60 26.30
N TRP A 20 4.88 24.04 27.49
CA TRP A 20 4.69 22.60 27.66
C TRP A 20 3.21 22.24 27.46
N LYS A 21 2.93 21.12 26.80
CA LYS A 21 1.58 20.55 26.80
C LYS A 21 1.39 19.68 28.03
N VAL A 22 0.47 20.06 28.90
CA VAL A 22 0.15 19.30 30.11
C VAL A 22 -0.94 18.30 29.77
N VAL A 23 -0.71 17.02 30.07
CA VAL A 23 -1.63 15.91 29.77
C VAL A 23 -1.69 14.93 30.93
N ASN A 24 -2.75 14.14 31.00
CA ASN A 24 -2.81 12.99 31.89
C ASN A 24 -2.01 11.82 31.26
N ARG A 25 -1.66 10.82 32.05
CA ARG A 25 -0.85 9.69 31.60
C ARG A 25 -1.46 8.92 30.42
N ASP A 26 -2.77 8.76 30.39
CA ASP A 26 -3.54 8.08 29.34
C ASP A 26 -3.72 8.93 28.07
N GLU A 27 -3.47 10.23 28.16
CA GLU A 27 -3.52 11.17 27.04
C GLU A 27 -2.15 11.45 26.43
N TYR A 28 -1.10 10.75 26.87
CA TYR A 28 0.25 10.96 26.38
C TYR A 28 0.41 10.49 24.93
N GLU A 29 0.83 11.41 24.09
CA GLU A 29 1.17 11.16 22.69
C GLU A 29 2.67 11.44 22.47
N PRO A 30 3.50 10.42 22.08
CA PRO A 30 4.93 10.61 21.87
C PRO A 30 5.26 11.60 20.72
N THR A 31 4.28 11.92 19.87
CA THR A 31 4.39 12.87 18.75
C THR A 31 4.45 14.33 19.19
N ILE A 32 4.14 14.63 20.45
CA ILE A 32 4.18 15.99 20.98
C ILE A 32 5.60 16.31 21.44
N SER A 33 6.17 17.39 20.92
CA SER A 33 7.58 17.74 21.12
C SER A 33 7.96 18.04 22.58
N ALA A 34 7.04 18.55 23.38
CA ALA A 34 7.27 18.89 24.78
C ALA A 34 6.01 18.65 25.62
N VAL A 35 6.09 17.71 26.55
CA VAL A 35 4.95 17.26 27.35
C VAL A 35 5.31 17.20 28.81
N ALA A 36 4.42 17.68 29.67
CA ALA A 36 4.40 17.45 31.12
C ALA A 36 3.26 16.47 31.45
N ILE A 37 3.60 15.23 31.82
CA ILE A 37 2.61 14.20 32.17
C ILE A 37 2.33 14.27 33.64
N ARG A 38 1.06 14.41 34.02
CA ARG A 38 0.62 14.30 35.42
C ARG A 38 0.66 12.85 35.87
N GLU A 39 1.03 12.64 37.13
CA GLU A 39 1.03 11.32 37.79
C GLU A 39 1.83 10.26 36.98
N GLY A 40 3.02 10.68 36.49
CA GLY A 40 3.88 9.82 35.71
C GLY A 40 4.41 8.61 36.50
N LEU A 41 4.46 7.45 35.87
CA LEU A 41 4.89 6.19 36.50
C LEU A 41 6.36 6.25 36.96
N LEU A 42 6.61 5.68 38.12
CA LEU A 42 7.93 5.38 38.67
C LEU A 42 8.12 3.88 38.86
N LYS A 43 9.36 3.42 39.01
CA LYS A 43 9.63 2.03 39.39
C LYS A 43 8.96 1.70 40.72
N GLY A 44 8.36 0.51 40.82
CA GLY A 44 7.68 0.03 42.03
C GLY A 44 6.24 0.51 42.20
N ASN A 45 5.58 0.86 41.08
CA ASN A 45 4.18 1.38 41.06
C ASN A 45 3.97 2.65 41.89
N LEU A 46 5.00 3.47 42.02
CA LEU A 46 4.93 4.82 42.56
C LEU A 46 4.65 5.81 41.41
N GLU A 47 4.23 7.03 41.74
CA GLU A 47 3.90 8.07 40.78
C GLU A 47 4.66 9.36 41.15
N ALA A 48 5.18 10.04 40.10
CA ALA A 48 5.71 11.40 40.22
C ALA A 48 4.62 12.39 39.86
N ASP A 49 4.54 13.55 40.55
CA ASP A 49 3.51 14.54 40.25
C ASP A 49 3.53 14.98 38.77
N TYR A 50 4.72 15.25 38.24
CA TYR A 50 4.90 15.51 36.81
C TYR A 50 6.18 14.84 36.28
N PHE A 51 6.05 14.26 35.08
CA PHE A 51 7.17 13.81 34.28
C PHE A 51 7.30 14.68 33.02
N LEU A 52 8.50 15.14 32.73
CA LEU A 52 8.77 16.03 31.59
C LEU A 52 9.42 15.26 30.47
N PHE A 53 8.85 15.34 29.29
CA PHE A 53 9.34 14.69 28.07
C PHE A 53 9.65 15.73 27.00
N ILE A 54 10.79 15.57 26.35
CA ILE A 54 11.15 16.28 25.12
C ILE A 54 11.47 15.26 24.04
N ASN A 55 10.82 15.39 22.91
CA ASN A 55 10.98 14.48 21.77
C ASN A 55 10.85 13.00 22.17
N GLY A 56 9.83 12.69 22.96
CA GLY A 56 9.54 11.33 23.41
C GLY A 56 10.46 10.77 24.50
N LYS A 57 11.45 11.54 24.97
CA LYS A 57 12.39 11.10 26.02
C LYS A 57 12.23 11.92 27.29
N ALA A 58 12.20 11.23 28.41
CA ALA A 58 12.13 11.87 29.73
C ALA A 58 13.38 12.71 30.00
N VAL A 59 13.18 13.95 30.41
CA VAL A 59 14.23 14.93 30.70
C VAL A 59 14.24 15.40 32.15
N GLY A 60 13.09 15.29 32.85
CA GLY A 60 13.00 15.78 34.22
C GLY A 60 11.70 15.38 34.94
N VAL A 61 11.64 15.75 36.17
CA VAL A 61 10.47 15.54 37.04
C VAL A 61 10.18 16.80 37.86
N LEU A 62 8.92 17.00 38.22
CA LEU A 62 8.51 18.03 39.18
C LEU A 62 7.74 17.39 40.34
N GLU A 63 8.14 17.70 41.55
CA GLU A 63 7.45 17.39 42.79
C GLU A 63 6.57 18.56 43.19
N ALA A 64 5.24 18.33 43.32
CA ALA A 64 4.27 19.34 43.71
C ALA A 64 3.86 19.19 45.17
N LYS A 65 3.77 20.30 45.88
CA LYS A 65 3.32 20.36 47.26
C LYS A 65 2.21 21.40 47.47
N ARG A 66 1.53 21.31 48.58
CA ARG A 66 0.56 22.31 49.01
C ARG A 66 1.23 23.66 49.28
N GLU A 67 0.49 24.75 49.07
CA GLU A 67 0.99 26.12 49.24
C GLU A 67 1.67 26.41 50.62
N GLU A 68 1.24 25.69 51.69
CA GLU A 68 1.74 25.86 53.02
C GLU A 68 3.06 25.14 53.31
N ILE A 69 3.47 24.24 52.39
CA ILE A 69 4.70 23.42 52.55
C ILE A 69 5.89 24.23 52.07
N ASN A 70 6.93 24.28 52.92
CA ASN A 70 8.21 24.81 52.51
C ASN A 70 8.92 23.81 51.56
N ILE A 71 9.03 24.17 50.31
CA ILE A 71 9.66 23.33 49.27
C ILE A 71 11.17 23.22 49.42
N SER A 72 11.82 24.13 50.10
CA SER A 72 13.28 24.08 50.34
C SER A 72 13.67 23.05 51.43
N SER A 73 12.71 22.31 51.97
CA SER A 73 12.99 21.26 52.96
C SER A 73 13.75 20.08 52.31
N ASN A 74 14.66 19.48 53.07
CA ASN A 74 15.45 18.29 52.63
C ASN A 74 14.55 17.14 52.21
N ILE A 75 13.37 16.96 52.85
CA ILE A 75 12.42 15.88 52.52
C ILE A 75 11.88 16.02 51.11
N VAL A 76 11.48 17.23 50.71
CA VAL A 76 10.97 17.47 49.32
C VAL A 76 12.10 17.33 48.29
N SER A 77 13.29 17.77 48.65
CA SER A 77 14.47 17.62 47.78
C SER A 77 14.83 16.14 47.54
N GLU A 78 14.81 15.32 48.61
CA GLU A 78 15.08 13.88 48.51
C GLU A 78 14.00 13.14 47.72
N GLN A 79 12.73 13.58 47.79
CA GLN A 79 11.65 13.02 46.97
C GLN A 79 11.90 13.28 45.45
N ALA A 80 12.17 14.53 45.09
CA ALA A 80 12.47 14.88 43.70
C ALA A 80 13.69 14.09 43.16
N ILE A 81 14.75 13.91 43.96
CA ILE A 81 15.93 13.11 43.61
C ILE A 81 15.58 11.62 43.47
N THR A 82 14.69 11.12 44.31
CA THR A 82 14.23 9.72 44.24
C THR A 82 13.46 9.48 42.95
N TYR A 83 12.58 10.42 42.56
CA TYR A 83 11.86 10.35 41.30
C TYR A 83 12.80 10.30 40.11
N ALA A 84 13.82 11.16 40.06
CA ALA A 84 14.78 11.17 38.98
C ALA A 84 15.59 9.85 38.83
N LYS A 85 15.77 9.12 39.93
CA LYS A 85 16.45 7.81 39.93
C LYS A 85 15.50 6.64 39.61
N SER A 86 14.19 6.82 39.82
CA SER A 86 13.19 5.75 39.74
C SER A 86 12.48 5.69 38.39
N VAL A 87 13.15 6.07 37.30
CA VAL A 87 12.60 6.04 35.95
C VAL A 87 12.30 4.60 35.50
N PRO A 88 11.08 4.24 35.13
CA PRO A 88 10.75 2.89 34.69
C PRO A 88 11.39 2.57 33.33
N ASP A 89 11.51 1.27 33.05
CA ASP A 89 12.16 0.83 31.80
C ASP A 89 11.32 1.10 30.54
N CYS A 90 10.00 1.29 30.70
CA CYS A 90 9.10 1.69 29.61
C CYS A 90 9.31 3.15 29.16
N TYR A 91 9.97 4.01 29.96
CA TYR A 91 10.28 5.38 29.58
C TYR A 91 11.70 5.48 29.02
N GLN A 92 11.81 5.90 27.76
CA GLN A 92 13.09 6.35 27.26
C GLN A 92 13.48 7.65 27.96
N ALA A 93 14.73 7.78 28.32
CA ALA A 93 15.24 8.98 28.98
C ALA A 93 16.53 9.43 28.30
N TRP A 94 16.76 10.76 28.28
CA TRP A 94 17.99 11.34 27.75
C TRP A 94 19.20 10.92 28.58
N GLN A 95 19.01 10.84 29.89
CA GLN A 95 20.01 10.42 30.86
C GLN A 95 19.30 9.78 32.05
N LYS A 96 19.90 8.79 32.68
CA LYS A 96 19.46 8.20 33.95
C LYS A 96 20.59 8.35 34.98
N PRO A 97 20.36 8.95 36.16
CA PRO A 97 19.12 9.64 36.60
C PRO A 97 18.76 10.83 35.74
N LEU A 98 17.47 11.26 35.79
CA LEU A 98 17.01 12.39 34.99
C LEU A 98 17.77 13.67 35.30
N PRO A 99 18.09 14.47 34.27
CA PRO A 99 18.99 15.63 34.45
C PRO A 99 18.33 16.83 35.16
N PHE A 100 17.00 17.04 35.01
CA PHE A 100 16.36 18.24 35.52
C PHE A 100 15.27 17.95 36.55
N LEU A 101 15.42 18.52 37.71
CA LEU A 101 14.51 18.33 38.82
C LEU A 101 13.87 19.68 39.20
N PHE A 102 12.57 19.65 39.44
CA PHE A 102 11.81 20.80 39.87
C PHE A 102 11.06 20.47 41.15
N LYS A 103 10.81 21.48 41.97
CA LYS A 103 9.94 21.42 43.14
C LYS A 103 9.06 22.67 43.14
N SER A 104 7.76 22.54 43.44
CA SER A 104 6.87 23.68 43.52
C SER A 104 5.71 23.46 44.49
N ASN A 105 5.23 24.54 45.10
CA ASN A 105 4.02 24.56 45.90
C ASN A 105 2.92 25.48 45.30
N GLY A 106 3.10 25.85 44.03
CA GLY A 106 2.20 26.78 43.35
C GLY A 106 2.39 28.27 43.73
N LYS A 107 3.40 28.60 44.53
CA LYS A 107 3.87 29.99 44.85
C LYS A 107 5.31 30.18 44.41
N GLU A 108 6.12 29.20 44.70
CA GLU A 108 7.58 29.17 44.48
C GLU A 108 7.94 27.99 43.64
N ILE A 109 9.03 28.10 42.87
CA ILE A 109 9.59 27.03 42.05
C ILE A 109 11.08 26.97 42.34
N GLU A 110 11.58 25.80 42.62
CA GLU A 110 13.00 25.54 42.69
C GLU A 110 13.41 24.54 41.63
N PHE A 111 14.59 24.77 41.09
CA PHE A 111 15.21 23.99 40.03
C PHE A 111 16.56 23.44 40.46
N PHE A 112 16.90 22.23 39.97
CA PHE A 112 18.18 21.60 40.24
C PHE A 112 18.67 20.84 39.00
N ASP A 113 19.90 21.16 38.54
CA ASP A 113 20.57 20.42 37.47
C ASP A 113 21.36 19.25 38.04
N TYR A 114 20.80 18.05 38.00
CA TYR A 114 21.38 16.84 38.56
C TYR A 114 22.66 16.40 37.83
N ARG A 115 22.96 16.86 36.62
CA ARG A 115 24.20 16.57 35.89
C ARG A 115 25.43 17.14 36.60
N HIS A 116 25.23 18.26 37.28
CA HIS A 116 26.26 18.99 38.03
C HIS A 116 26.04 18.90 39.54
N ARG A 117 25.48 17.80 40.02
CA ARG A 117 25.07 17.60 41.43
C ARG A 117 26.14 17.90 42.50
N GLU A 118 27.41 17.85 42.10
CA GLU A 118 28.53 18.15 43.03
C GLU A 118 28.76 19.66 43.24
N THR A 119 28.27 20.47 42.25
CA THR A 119 28.49 21.92 42.25
C THR A 119 27.19 22.72 42.19
N SER A 120 26.04 22.07 41.89
CA SER A 120 24.72 22.72 41.82
C SER A 120 24.04 22.69 43.16
N GLU A 121 23.35 23.81 43.49
CA GLU A 121 22.43 23.93 44.58
C GLU A 121 21.01 24.11 44.02
N TRP A 122 19.97 23.93 44.85
CA TRP A 122 18.60 24.23 44.47
C TRP A 122 18.44 25.74 44.29
N GLU A 123 18.07 26.16 43.09
CA GLU A 123 17.89 27.57 42.73
C GLU A 123 16.40 27.92 42.65
N THR A 124 15.99 28.99 43.30
CA THR A 124 14.65 29.56 43.12
C THR A 124 14.58 30.23 41.78
N ILE A 125 13.63 29.78 40.93
CA ILE A 125 13.37 30.34 39.61
C ILE A 125 12.03 31.01 39.53
N SER A 126 11.91 32.06 38.71
CA SER A 126 10.69 32.84 38.57
C SER A 126 9.62 32.22 37.69
N ARG A 127 10.00 31.24 36.87
CA ARG A 127 9.10 30.52 35.95
C ARG A 127 9.66 29.15 35.64
N ILE A 128 8.84 28.24 35.17
CA ILE A 128 9.27 26.96 34.61
C ILE A 128 10.14 27.21 33.36
N LEU A 129 11.21 26.43 33.22
CA LEU A 129 12.08 26.49 32.05
C LEU A 129 11.31 26.05 30.80
N THR A 130 11.50 26.77 29.71
CA THR A 130 10.89 26.44 28.43
C THR A 130 11.55 25.20 27.82
N PRO A 131 10.86 24.43 26.98
CA PRO A 131 11.46 23.30 26.27
C PRO A 131 12.73 23.67 25.50
N LYS A 132 12.80 24.88 24.92
CA LYS A 132 14.01 25.36 24.22
C LYS A 132 15.20 25.57 25.15
N GLU A 133 14.97 26.08 26.35
CA GLU A 133 16.02 26.23 27.36
C GLU A 133 16.54 24.87 27.81
N ILE A 134 15.65 23.92 28.06
CA ILE A 134 16.01 22.55 28.42
C ILE A 134 16.86 21.90 27.30
N VAL A 135 16.44 22.02 26.03
CA VAL A 135 17.18 21.50 24.86
C VAL A 135 18.58 22.11 24.79
N LYS A 136 18.67 23.43 24.97
CA LYS A 136 19.96 24.14 24.99
C LYS A 136 20.86 23.66 26.15
N MET A 137 20.31 23.47 27.34
CA MET A 137 21.04 22.97 28.49
C MET A 137 21.51 21.52 28.30
N LEU A 138 20.75 20.71 27.59
CA LEU A 138 21.16 19.33 27.24
C LEU A 138 22.26 19.29 26.17
N GLY A 139 22.54 20.40 25.52
CA GLY A 139 23.51 20.45 24.42
C GLY A 139 23.02 19.72 23.17
N ILE A 140 21.71 19.59 23.02
CA ILE A 140 21.08 18.95 21.86
C ILE A 140 20.82 20.04 20.83
N ASP A 141 21.70 20.16 19.85
CA ASP A 141 21.37 20.88 18.63
C ASP A 141 20.27 20.09 17.89
N ASP A 142 19.09 20.68 17.72
CA ASP A 142 18.06 20.10 16.91
C ASP A 142 18.54 20.04 15.45
N PRO A 143 18.90 18.85 14.94
CA PRO A 143 19.40 18.71 13.57
C PRO A 143 18.36 19.14 12.53
N PHE A 144 17.10 19.35 12.92
CA PHE A 144 15.99 19.75 12.06
C PHE A 144 15.58 21.20 12.25
N ALA A 145 16.31 21.99 13.07
CA ALA A 145 16.01 23.41 13.31
C ALA A 145 16.00 24.25 12.01
N GLY A 146 16.81 23.87 11.02
CA GLY A 146 16.91 24.51 9.73
C GLY A 146 15.77 24.21 8.75
N LEU A 147 14.90 23.23 9.03
CA LEU A 147 13.83 22.84 8.13
C LEU A 147 12.75 23.94 8.02
N PRO A 148 12.55 24.56 6.85
CA PRO A 148 11.47 25.52 6.65
C PRO A 148 10.11 24.82 6.61
N THR A 149 9.04 25.55 6.90
CA THR A 149 7.68 25.04 6.71
C THR A 149 7.49 24.58 5.27
N LEU A 150 6.98 23.36 5.09
CA LEU A 150 6.73 22.82 3.77
C LEU A 150 5.64 23.63 3.05
N ASN A 151 5.92 24.05 1.83
CA ASN A 151 4.93 24.70 0.98
C ASN A 151 4.06 23.63 0.32
N LYS A 152 2.74 23.75 0.48
CA LYS A 152 1.77 22.79 -0.08
C LYS A 152 1.59 22.92 -1.59
N ASN A 153 1.96 24.04 -2.19
CA ASN A 153 1.75 24.32 -3.61
C ASN A 153 2.38 23.24 -4.52
N GLY A 154 1.56 22.64 -5.40
CA GLY A 154 1.99 21.61 -6.32
C GLY A 154 2.05 20.20 -5.71
N LEU A 155 1.84 20.03 -4.40
CA LEU A 155 1.80 18.75 -3.73
C LEU A 155 0.36 18.23 -3.61
N ARG A 156 0.22 16.92 -3.73
CA ARG A 156 -1.01 16.24 -3.31
C ARG A 156 -1.10 16.29 -1.78
N GLU A 157 -2.33 16.25 -1.25
CA GLU A 157 -2.55 16.26 0.20
C GLU A 157 -1.76 15.17 0.92
N CYS A 158 -1.83 13.93 0.43
CA CYS A 158 -1.11 12.80 0.98
C CYS A 158 0.42 12.96 0.98
N GLN A 159 0.98 13.66 0.00
CA GLN A 159 2.42 13.93 -0.08
C GLN A 159 2.83 15.00 0.94
N TYR A 160 2.01 16.05 1.05
CA TYR A 160 2.21 17.11 2.04
C TYR A 160 2.13 16.55 3.46
N GLU A 161 1.11 15.75 3.76
CA GLU A 161 0.93 15.07 5.04
C GLU A 161 2.11 14.15 5.35
N ALA A 162 2.48 13.28 4.40
CA ALA A 162 3.56 12.32 4.56
C ALA A 162 4.89 12.97 4.95
N VAL A 163 5.28 14.06 4.28
CA VAL A 163 6.53 14.77 4.56
C VAL A 163 6.43 15.54 5.88
N THR A 164 5.30 16.21 6.13
CA THR A 164 5.11 17.00 7.35
C THR A 164 5.12 16.11 8.61
N GLU A 165 4.39 14.99 8.58
CA GLU A 165 4.34 14.07 9.72
C GLU A 165 5.66 13.31 9.92
N LEU A 166 6.39 13.00 8.81
CA LEU A 166 7.75 12.47 8.90
C LEU A 166 8.69 13.45 9.64
N GLU A 167 8.69 14.71 9.23
CA GLU A 167 9.56 15.72 9.84
C GLU A 167 9.24 15.92 11.33
N LYS A 168 7.96 15.90 11.71
CA LYS A 168 7.53 15.89 13.10
C LYS A 168 8.05 14.66 13.83
N SER A 169 7.91 13.48 13.24
CA SER A 169 8.38 12.21 13.81
C SER A 169 9.88 12.22 14.04
N PHE A 170 10.66 12.72 13.10
CA PHE A 170 12.11 12.82 13.25
C PHE A 170 12.52 13.84 14.32
N ARG A 171 11.81 14.96 14.44
CA ARG A 171 12.05 15.98 15.50
C ARG A 171 11.83 15.44 16.91
N ILE A 172 10.88 14.52 17.09
CA ILE A 172 10.67 13.86 18.39
C ILE A 172 11.64 12.72 18.68
N GLY A 173 12.65 12.52 17.79
CA GLY A 173 13.71 11.54 17.99
C GLY A 173 13.42 10.14 17.49
N GLN A 174 12.35 9.93 16.72
CA GLN A 174 12.10 8.65 16.05
C GLN A 174 13.17 8.44 14.95
N ASN A 175 13.73 7.24 14.89
CA ASN A 175 14.74 6.89 13.90
C ASN A 175 14.17 6.06 12.75
N ARG A 176 12.96 5.53 12.88
CA ARG A 176 12.27 4.72 11.87
C ARG A 176 10.87 5.27 11.64
N ALA A 177 10.47 5.43 10.39
CA ALA A 177 9.14 5.89 10.01
C ALA A 177 8.60 5.11 8.81
N LEU A 178 7.31 4.79 8.83
CA LEU A 178 6.62 4.09 7.75
C LEU A 178 5.62 5.01 7.07
N MET A 179 5.75 5.18 5.76
CA MET A 179 4.80 5.84 4.89
C MET A 179 3.98 4.81 4.12
N VAL A 180 2.72 4.65 4.47
CA VAL A 180 1.79 3.81 3.71
C VAL A 180 1.12 4.69 2.68
N LEU A 181 1.49 4.50 1.41
CA LEU A 181 1.01 5.28 0.28
C LEU A 181 0.53 4.35 -0.83
N ALA A 182 -0.72 4.48 -1.22
CA ALA A 182 -1.33 3.72 -2.31
C ALA A 182 -0.47 3.78 -3.59
N THR A 183 -0.55 2.73 -4.38
CA THR A 183 0.07 2.71 -5.72
C THR A 183 -0.46 3.92 -6.51
N GLY A 184 0.41 4.73 -7.10
CA GLY A 184 0.00 5.94 -7.83
C GLY A 184 -0.04 7.23 -7.02
N ALA A 185 0.07 7.17 -5.71
CA ALA A 185 0.10 8.35 -4.84
C ALA A 185 1.36 9.21 -5.04
N GLY A 186 2.40 8.67 -5.68
CA GLY A 186 3.66 9.36 -5.93
C GLY A 186 4.72 9.08 -4.87
N LYS A 187 4.85 7.82 -4.44
CA LYS A 187 5.85 7.36 -3.46
C LYS A 187 7.25 7.86 -3.77
N THR A 188 7.73 7.64 -5.00
CA THR A 188 9.08 8.05 -5.42
C THR A 188 9.24 9.58 -5.41
N TYR A 189 8.22 10.32 -5.83
CA TYR A 189 8.23 11.78 -5.73
C TYR A 189 8.33 12.27 -4.28
N THR A 190 7.55 11.65 -3.37
CA THR A 190 7.63 11.95 -1.94
C THR A 190 9.01 11.64 -1.37
N ALA A 191 9.64 10.55 -1.81
CA ALA A 191 11.01 10.21 -1.44
C ALA A 191 12.03 11.23 -1.95
N CYS A 192 11.93 11.68 -3.21
CA CYS A 192 12.79 12.73 -3.77
C CYS A 192 12.66 14.04 -2.98
N LEU A 193 11.43 14.47 -2.68
CA LEU A 193 11.16 15.64 -1.88
C LEU A 193 11.74 15.53 -0.47
N THR A 194 11.57 14.38 0.16
CA THR A 194 12.13 14.11 1.50
C THR A 194 13.65 14.14 1.46
N ALA A 195 14.29 13.46 0.51
CA ALA A 195 15.74 13.44 0.35
C ALA A 195 16.28 14.87 0.14
N TYR A 196 15.61 15.66 -0.74
CA TYR A 196 15.97 17.06 -0.96
C TYR A 196 15.93 17.86 0.33
N ARG A 197 14.84 17.79 1.07
CA ARG A 197 14.68 18.58 2.30
C ARG A 197 15.69 18.18 3.39
N MET A 198 15.96 16.87 3.52
CA MET A 198 16.94 16.37 4.48
C MET A 198 18.36 16.81 4.11
N LEU A 199 18.76 16.73 2.83
CA LEU A 199 20.07 17.17 2.34
C LEU A 199 20.25 18.68 2.40
N SER A 200 19.19 19.46 2.15
CA SER A 200 19.28 20.93 2.05
C SER A 200 19.22 21.64 3.39
N TYR A 201 18.45 21.11 4.34
CA TYR A 201 18.08 21.84 5.56
C TYR A 201 18.49 21.14 6.85
N THR A 202 19.20 20.01 6.77
CA THR A 202 19.72 19.28 7.92
C THR A 202 21.21 18.95 7.74
N PRO A 203 21.91 18.49 8.76
CA PRO A 203 23.31 18.05 8.64
C PRO A 203 23.53 16.80 7.79
N MET A 204 22.48 16.13 7.33
CA MET A 204 22.56 14.92 6.51
C MET A 204 23.26 15.18 5.17
N ARG A 205 24.12 14.26 4.76
CA ARG A 205 24.94 14.36 3.56
C ARG A 205 24.72 13.26 2.54
N ARG A 206 24.34 12.05 3.03
CA ARG A 206 24.21 10.86 2.19
C ARG A 206 22.91 10.14 2.44
N VAL A 207 22.16 9.93 1.38
CA VAL A 207 20.90 9.20 1.35
C VAL A 207 21.09 7.93 0.55
N LEU A 208 20.70 6.79 1.12
CA LEU A 208 20.57 5.52 0.41
C LEU A 208 19.11 5.32 0.00
N PHE A 209 18.86 5.08 -1.28
CA PHE A 209 17.55 4.71 -1.79
C PHE A 209 17.57 3.23 -2.22
N LEU A 210 16.95 2.39 -1.42
CA LEU A 210 16.87 0.95 -1.66
C LEU A 210 15.63 0.60 -2.46
N VAL A 211 15.83 -0.18 -3.51
CA VAL A 211 14.78 -0.73 -4.37
C VAL A 211 14.79 -2.26 -4.36
N ASP A 212 13.65 -2.85 -4.64
CA ASP A 212 13.51 -4.30 -4.71
C ASP A 212 14.20 -4.90 -5.95
N ARG A 213 14.16 -4.19 -7.11
CA ARG A 213 14.66 -4.69 -8.41
C ARG A 213 15.44 -3.65 -9.20
N ASN A 214 16.33 -4.10 -10.07
CA ASN A 214 17.16 -3.23 -10.91
C ASN A 214 16.38 -2.28 -11.83
N ASN A 215 15.26 -2.72 -12.41
CA ASN A 215 14.40 -1.87 -13.24
C ASN A 215 13.79 -0.71 -12.44
N LEU A 216 13.44 -0.93 -11.17
CA LEU A 216 12.98 0.12 -10.24
C LEU A 216 14.11 1.10 -9.93
N GLY A 217 15.35 0.64 -9.82
CA GLY A 217 16.51 1.50 -9.64
C GLY A 217 16.70 2.47 -10.81
N LYS A 218 16.51 2.02 -12.06
CA LYS A 218 16.56 2.90 -13.24
C LYS A 218 15.41 3.92 -13.26
N GLN A 219 14.22 3.50 -12.84
CA GLN A 219 13.07 4.39 -12.71
C GLN A 219 13.33 5.45 -11.63
N ALA A 220 13.81 5.06 -10.46
CA ALA A 220 14.16 5.98 -9.38
C ALA A 220 15.25 6.99 -9.83
N GLU A 221 16.29 6.53 -10.53
CA GLU A 221 17.32 7.38 -11.11
C GLU A 221 16.71 8.45 -12.04
N THR A 222 15.75 8.06 -12.88
CA THR A 222 15.02 8.97 -13.77
C THR A 222 14.16 9.95 -12.98
N GLU A 223 13.44 9.50 -11.96
CA GLU A 223 12.58 10.34 -11.11
C GLU A 223 13.41 11.39 -10.36
N PHE A 224 14.53 10.99 -9.73
CA PHE A 224 15.47 11.93 -9.12
C PHE A 224 16.03 12.93 -10.14
N GLY A 225 16.33 12.49 -11.38
CA GLY A 225 16.83 13.36 -12.45
C GLY A 225 15.80 14.35 -12.98
N THR A 226 14.52 13.99 -12.97
CA THR A 226 13.41 14.84 -13.46
C THR A 226 12.76 15.66 -12.37
N PHE A 227 13.00 15.35 -11.10
CA PHE A 227 12.47 16.08 -9.97
C PHE A 227 12.95 17.53 -10.00
N ARG A 228 12.00 18.48 -9.94
CA ARG A 228 12.28 19.91 -9.92
C ARG A 228 12.05 20.46 -8.53
N LEU A 229 13.02 21.23 -8.06
CA LEU A 229 12.94 21.92 -6.78
C LEU A 229 11.85 22.99 -6.83
N THR A 230 10.96 22.99 -5.87
CA THR A 230 9.81 23.91 -5.83
C THR A 230 10.24 25.38 -5.71
N GLU A 231 11.40 25.62 -5.11
CA GLU A 231 11.91 26.96 -4.77
C GLU A 231 12.67 27.61 -5.91
N THR A 232 13.49 26.85 -6.64
CA THR A 232 14.38 27.35 -7.69
C THR A 232 14.00 26.89 -9.09
N GLY A 233 13.24 25.79 -9.21
CA GLY A 233 12.93 25.13 -10.48
C GLY A 233 14.07 24.28 -11.03
N ASP A 234 15.22 24.22 -10.35
CA ASP A 234 16.37 23.44 -10.77
C ASP A 234 16.10 21.94 -10.68
N ALA A 235 16.79 21.15 -11.48
CA ALA A 235 16.71 19.70 -11.36
C ALA A 235 17.53 19.22 -10.16
N PHE A 236 17.04 18.22 -9.43
CA PHE A 236 17.70 17.67 -8.24
C PHE A 236 19.16 17.26 -8.53
N ASN A 237 19.39 16.59 -9.65
CA ASN A 237 20.70 16.08 -10.05
C ASN A 237 21.69 17.18 -10.51
N THR A 238 21.26 18.44 -10.61
CA THR A 238 22.17 19.58 -10.85
C THR A 238 22.79 20.11 -9.57
N ILE A 239 22.19 19.79 -8.41
CA ILE A 239 22.64 20.26 -7.09
C ILE A 239 23.26 19.12 -6.30
N TYR A 240 22.70 17.93 -6.40
CA TYR A 240 23.12 16.74 -5.65
C TYR A 240 23.55 15.62 -6.59
N ALA A 241 24.68 14.99 -6.27
CA ALA A 241 25.18 13.83 -7.01
C ALA A 241 24.28 12.61 -6.73
N VAL A 242 23.60 12.13 -7.77
CA VAL A 242 22.74 10.94 -7.72
C VAL A 242 23.42 9.83 -8.52
N ASN A 243 23.76 8.74 -7.87
CA ASN A 243 24.42 7.62 -8.50
C ASN A 243 23.67 6.30 -8.27
N ARG A 244 23.36 5.58 -9.36
CA ARG A 244 22.91 4.21 -9.27
C ARG A 244 24.13 3.28 -9.20
N LEU A 245 24.21 2.50 -8.13
CA LEU A 245 25.33 1.60 -7.89
C LEU A 245 25.38 0.48 -8.95
N LYS A 246 26.41 0.51 -9.79
CA LYS A 246 26.66 -0.50 -10.83
C LYS A 246 27.99 -1.23 -10.64
N SER A 247 28.88 -0.68 -9.80
CA SER A 247 30.22 -1.20 -9.50
C SER A 247 30.28 -1.75 -8.07
N ALA A 248 31.40 -2.38 -7.73
CA ALA A 248 31.69 -2.86 -6.37
C ALA A 248 32.09 -1.74 -5.41
N GLU A 249 32.17 -0.49 -5.86
CA GLU A 249 32.54 0.65 -5.03
C GLU A 249 31.43 1.68 -5.02
N VAL A 250 31.09 2.18 -3.84
CA VAL A 250 30.16 3.29 -3.67
C VAL A 250 30.94 4.59 -3.86
N PRO A 251 30.57 5.46 -4.81
CA PRO A 251 31.24 6.75 -4.99
C PRO A 251 31.10 7.60 -3.72
N THR A 252 32.23 8.06 -3.18
CA THR A 252 32.28 8.82 -1.92
C THR A 252 31.70 10.24 -2.03
N ASP A 253 31.58 10.77 -3.24
CA ASP A 253 31.02 12.07 -3.58
C ASP A 253 29.49 12.04 -3.79
N SER A 254 28.87 10.87 -3.74
CA SER A 254 27.42 10.72 -3.94
C SER A 254 26.64 11.25 -2.75
N ASN A 255 25.64 12.11 -3.05
CA ASN A 255 24.63 12.51 -2.06
C ASN A 255 23.47 11.53 -2.00
N VAL A 256 23.07 10.93 -3.13
CA VAL A 256 22.05 9.88 -3.20
C VAL A 256 22.62 8.66 -3.91
N VAL A 257 22.60 7.54 -3.24
CA VAL A 257 22.99 6.24 -3.80
C VAL A 257 21.73 5.39 -3.99
N ILE A 258 21.48 4.95 -5.21
CA ILE A 258 20.34 4.07 -5.54
C ILE A 258 20.89 2.67 -5.81
N CYS A 259 20.41 1.68 -5.08
CA CYS A 259 20.79 0.28 -5.33
C CYS A 259 19.70 -0.71 -4.89
N THR A 260 19.84 -1.96 -5.31
CA THR A 260 19.06 -3.07 -4.76
C THR A 260 19.67 -3.53 -3.45
N ILE A 261 18.84 -4.07 -2.56
CA ILE A 261 19.31 -4.59 -1.27
C ILE A 261 20.24 -5.78 -1.46
N GLN A 262 20.00 -6.61 -2.46
CA GLN A 262 20.86 -7.76 -2.83
C GLN A 262 22.27 -7.30 -3.16
N ARG A 263 22.37 -6.25 -4.00
CA ARG A 263 23.68 -5.70 -4.40
C ARG A 263 24.44 -5.11 -3.21
N LEU A 264 23.74 -4.41 -2.32
CA LEU A 264 24.34 -3.86 -1.12
C LEU A 264 24.84 -4.97 -0.18
N PHE A 265 24.07 -6.04 -0.04
CA PHE A 265 24.45 -7.20 0.74
C PHE A 265 25.70 -7.90 0.20
N SER A 266 25.77 -8.18 -1.11
CA SER A 266 26.97 -8.77 -1.74
C SER A 266 28.19 -7.86 -1.57
N LEU A 267 28.01 -6.55 -1.69
CA LEU A 267 29.08 -5.58 -1.51
C LEU A 267 29.61 -5.56 -0.08
N LEU A 268 28.73 -5.65 0.93
CA LEU A 268 29.14 -5.73 2.36
C LEU A 268 29.87 -7.04 2.66
N LYS A 269 29.52 -8.14 1.99
CA LYS A 269 30.22 -9.42 2.09
C LYS A 269 31.56 -9.46 1.36
N GLY A 270 31.82 -8.54 0.43
CA GLY A 270 32.96 -8.58 -0.46
C GLY A 270 32.86 -9.64 -1.56
N GLU A 271 31.64 -10.04 -1.95
CA GLU A 271 31.37 -11.00 -3.02
C GLU A 271 31.28 -10.29 -4.39
N GLU A 272 31.60 -11.00 -5.47
CA GLU A 272 31.41 -10.48 -6.83
C GLU A 272 29.91 -10.21 -7.10
N ILE A 273 29.63 -9.04 -7.62
CA ILE A 273 28.27 -8.61 -7.92
C ILE A 273 27.80 -9.25 -9.23
N THR A 274 26.92 -10.23 -9.15
CA THR A 274 26.24 -10.80 -10.31
C THR A 274 24.96 -10.02 -10.58
N ASP A 275 24.80 -9.54 -11.84
CA ASP A 275 23.58 -8.88 -12.33
C ASP A 275 22.51 -9.93 -12.72
N THR A 276 22.22 -10.87 -11.87
CA THR A 276 21.09 -11.77 -12.07
C THR A 276 19.85 -11.14 -11.48
N ASP A 277 18.91 -10.74 -12.35
CA ASP A 277 17.53 -10.37 -11.98
C ASP A 277 16.70 -11.62 -11.60
N ASP A 278 17.35 -12.67 -11.10
CA ASP A 278 16.65 -13.89 -10.72
C ASP A 278 15.75 -13.63 -9.51
N ASP A 279 14.47 -13.95 -9.72
CA ASP A 279 13.40 -13.98 -8.72
C ASP A 279 13.60 -15.09 -7.67
N ASP A 280 14.79 -15.59 -7.49
CA ASP A 280 15.08 -16.44 -6.36
C ASP A 280 14.93 -15.60 -5.11
N GLU A 281 13.84 -15.83 -4.41
CA GLU A 281 13.69 -15.47 -3.01
C GLU A 281 14.90 -16.08 -2.30
N ASP A 282 15.97 -15.30 -2.22
CA ASP A 282 17.17 -15.65 -1.45
C ASP A 282 16.81 -15.61 0.03
N THR A 283 16.14 -16.67 0.43
CA THR A 283 16.09 -17.11 1.82
C THR A 283 17.36 -17.91 2.11
N ALA A 284 18.51 -17.32 1.83
CA ALA A 284 19.78 -17.84 2.34
C ALA A 284 19.89 -17.44 3.80
N ASP A 285 19.26 -18.24 4.66
CA ASP A 285 19.36 -18.11 6.10
C ASP A 285 20.51 -18.98 6.64
N GLY A 286 21.68 -18.37 6.72
CA GLY A 286 22.67 -18.69 7.72
C GLY A 286 22.81 -17.47 8.62
N GLU A 287 23.25 -17.61 9.86
CA GLU A 287 23.73 -16.47 10.65
C GLU A 287 24.94 -15.83 9.94
N VAL A 288 24.62 -14.95 8.96
CA VAL A 288 25.63 -14.17 8.27
C VAL A 288 25.88 -12.94 9.13
N THR A 289 26.98 -12.93 9.83
CA THR A 289 27.53 -11.70 10.40
C THR A 289 28.17 -10.93 9.25
N LEU A 290 27.68 -9.72 8.97
CA LEU A 290 28.31 -8.85 7.98
C LEU A 290 29.65 -8.35 8.56
N PRO A 291 30.75 -8.50 7.83
CA PRO A 291 32.04 -7.99 8.28
C PRO A 291 32.05 -6.46 8.22
N ASP A 292 32.80 -5.82 9.09
CA ASP A 292 33.05 -4.38 9.01
C ASP A 292 33.73 -4.06 7.67
N ASN A 293 33.11 -3.19 6.91
CA ASN A 293 33.64 -2.74 5.62
C ASN A 293 34.24 -1.33 5.76
N PRO A 294 35.59 -1.17 5.66
CA PRO A 294 36.23 0.14 5.82
C PRO A 294 35.77 1.19 4.80
N ASN A 295 35.29 0.74 3.62
CA ASN A 295 34.78 1.63 2.56
C ASN A 295 33.31 1.99 2.77
N LEU A 296 32.60 1.26 3.63
CA LEU A 296 31.19 1.48 3.97
C LEU A 296 31.00 1.33 5.48
N PRO A 297 31.53 2.25 6.30
CA PRO A 297 31.34 2.20 7.75
C PRO A 297 29.86 2.30 8.13
N HIS A 298 29.51 1.91 9.36
CA HIS A 298 28.15 1.90 9.89
C HIS A 298 27.43 3.26 9.81
N ASP A 299 28.18 4.35 9.83
CA ASP A 299 27.70 5.74 9.74
C ASP A 299 27.84 6.34 8.31
N PHE A 300 28.06 5.51 7.28
CA PHE A 300 28.25 6.00 5.91
C PHE A 300 26.99 6.70 5.36
N PHE A 301 25.81 6.22 5.68
CA PHE A 301 24.53 6.82 5.30
C PHE A 301 23.84 7.45 6.49
N ASP A 302 23.32 8.68 6.30
CA ASP A 302 22.53 9.39 7.33
C ASP A 302 21.05 9.03 7.26
N LEU A 303 20.56 8.69 6.05
CA LEU A 303 19.18 8.37 5.75
C LEU A 303 19.09 7.19 4.78
N ILE A 304 18.25 6.23 5.08
CA ILE A 304 17.91 5.11 4.19
C ILE A 304 16.42 5.14 3.89
N ILE A 305 16.06 5.28 2.62
CA ILE A 305 14.69 5.21 2.12
C ILE A 305 14.52 3.88 1.41
N ILE A 306 13.54 3.09 1.81
CA ILE A 306 13.33 1.72 1.36
C ILE A 306 12.00 1.66 0.60
N ASP A 307 12.06 1.47 -0.71
CA ASP A 307 10.85 1.25 -1.53
C ASP A 307 10.39 -0.20 -1.43
N GLU A 308 9.08 -0.41 -1.40
CA GLU A 308 8.41 -1.71 -1.13
C GLU A 308 9.02 -2.43 0.10
N CYS A 309 9.19 -1.69 1.19
CA CYS A 309 9.92 -2.11 2.39
C CYS A 309 9.42 -3.41 3.03
N HIS A 310 8.15 -3.79 2.78
CA HIS A 310 7.58 -5.06 3.24
C HIS A 310 8.35 -6.30 2.73
N ARG A 311 9.22 -6.17 1.71
CA ARG A 311 10.06 -7.26 1.19
C ARG A 311 11.48 -7.25 1.79
N SER A 312 11.95 -6.10 2.24
CA SER A 312 13.35 -5.87 2.62
C SER A 312 13.63 -6.03 4.11
N ILE A 313 12.64 -6.37 4.92
CA ILE A 313 12.74 -6.43 6.40
C ILE A 313 12.99 -7.84 6.94
N TYR A 314 13.16 -8.84 6.07
CA TYR A 314 13.33 -10.25 6.45
C TYR A 314 14.77 -10.75 6.27
N GLY A 315 15.12 -11.79 7.02
CA GLY A 315 16.34 -12.56 6.84
C GLY A 315 17.61 -11.71 6.75
N ASN A 316 18.42 -12.00 5.75
CA ASN A 316 19.69 -11.31 5.52
C ASN A 316 19.54 -9.83 5.13
N TRP A 317 18.38 -9.45 4.53
CA TRP A 317 18.11 -8.06 4.17
C TRP A 317 17.96 -7.16 5.39
N ARG A 318 17.35 -7.67 6.46
CA ARG A 318 17.25 -6.98 7.73
C ARG A 318 18.61 -6.67 8.32
N LYS A 319 19.59 -7.58 8.20
CA LYS A 319 20.96 -7.38 8.69
C LYS A 319 21.68 -6.23 7.98
N VAL A 320 21.39 -6.01 6.69
CA VAL A 320 21.90 -4.84 5.95
C VAL A 320 21.37 -3.53 6.54
N LEU A 321 20.09 -3.51 6.90
CA LEU A 321 19.48 -2.32 7.51
C LEU A 321 19.99 -2.11 8.95
N GLU A 322 20.26 -3.18 9.68
CA GLU A 322 20.81 -3.13 11.03
C GLU A 322 22.32 -2.81 11.03
N TYR A 323 23.04 -3.09 9.95
CA TYR A 323 24.43 -2.71 9.78
C TYR A 323 24.61 -1.18 9.82
N PHE A 324 23.72 -0.41 9.18
CA PHE A 324 23.74 1.05 9.22
C PHE A 324 22.90 1.58 10.38
N ASP A 325 23.25 1.22 11.60
CA ASP A 325 22.49 1.45 12.84
C ASP A 325 22.35 2.94 13.22
N THR A 326 23.22 3.79 12.69
CA THR A 326 23.18 5.26 12.89
C THR A 326 22.21 5.96 11.93
N ALA A 327 21.86 5.32 10.81
CA ALA A 327 20.99 5.89 9.79
C ALA A 327 19.53 5.96 10.25
N ARG A 328 18.82 7.00 9.81
CA ARG A 328 17.36 7.04 9.92
C ARG A 328 16.74 6.23 8.80
N LEU A 329 15.67 5.48 9.10
CA LEU A 329 15.01 4.60 8.15
C LEU A 329 13.63 5.12 7.79
N ILE A 330 13.33 5.20 6.49
CA ILE A 330 11.99 5.49 5.96
C ILE A 330 11.56 4.30 5.12
N GLY A 331 10.47 3.65 5.50
CA GLY A 331 9.82 2.64 4.70
C GLY A 331 8.71 3.23 3.84
N LEU A 332 8.68 2.88 2.56
CA LEU A 332 7.60 3.19 1.62
C LEU A 332 6.91 1.89 1.23
N THR A 333 5.61 1.81 1.35
CA THR A 333 4.83 0.66 0.89
C THR A 333 3.38 1.06 0.58
N ALA A 334 2.74 0.32 -0.31
CA ALA A 334 1.29 0.37 -0.49
C ALA A 334 0.57 -0.73 0.32
N THR A 335 1.30 -1.73 0.78
CA THR A 335 0.78 -2.96 1.38
C THR A 335 1.55 -3.28 2.67
N PRO A 336 1.28 -2.54 3.77
CA PRO A 336 1.92 -2.83 5.04
C PRO A 336 1.43 -4.19 5.58
N ILE A 337 2.35 -4.97 6.14
CA ILE A 337 2.06 -6.19 6.87
C ILE A 337 2.44 -5.99 8.35
N PRO A 338 1.94 -6.81 9.29
CA PRO A 338 2.20 -6.63 10.72
C PRO A 338 3.69 -6.52 11.06
N GLU A 339 4.53 -7.33 10.43
CA GLU A 339 5.99 -7.34 10.64
C GLU A 339 6.63 -6.04 10.16
N THR A 340 6.14 -5.47 9.05
CA THR A 340 6.58 -4.14 8.57
C THR A 340 6.27 -3.08 9.61
N MET A 341 5.06 -3.10 10.17
CA MET A 341 4.68 -2.17 11.23
C MET A 341 5.59 -2.32 12.45
N ALA A 342 5.85 -3.55 12.89
CA ALA A 342 6.72 -3.83 14.04
C ALA A 342 8.16 -3.37 13.78
N PHE A 343 8.73 -3.63 12.59
CA PHE A 343 10.09 -3.20 12.23
C PHE A 343 10.25 -1.67 12.29
N PHE A 344 9.23 -0.93 11.89
CA PHE A 344 9.20 0.54 11.98
C PHE A 344 8.65 1.06 13.32
N ASN A 345 8.69 0.26 14.40
CA ASN A 345 8.25 0.62 15.76
C ASN A 345 6.79 1.11 15.83
N ASN A 346 5.92 0.62 14.94
CA ASN A 346 4.55 1.10 14.74
C ASN A 346 4.44 2.61 14.43
N ASN A 347 5.54 3.25 14.04
CA ASN A 347 5.60 4.66 13.69
C ASN A 347 5.16 4.88 12.24
N ARG A 348 3.85 4.77 12.00
CA ARG A 348 3.22 5.06 10.71
C ARG A 348 2.86 6.55 10.63
N VAL A 349 3.64 7.30 9.85
CA VAL A 349 3.46 8.76 9.71
C VAL A 349 2.35 9.15 8.73
N VAL A 350 2.00 8.29 7.79
CA VAL A 350 0.85 8.49 6.89
C VAL A 350 0.22 7.15 6.52
N ASN A 351 -1.10 7.15 6.33
CA ASN A 351 -1.86 6.00 5.88
C ASN A 351 -2.82 6.39 4.76
N TYR A 352 -2.29 6.47 3.54
CA TYR A 352 -3.07 6.82 2.36
C TYR A 352 -3.48 5.57 1.58
N THR A 353 -4.71 5.12 1.81
CA THR A 353 -5.26 3.89 1.24
C THR A 353 -5.62 4.04 -0.23
N LEU A 354 -5.83 2.90 -0.92
CA LEU A 354 -6.34 2.89 -2.30
C LEU A 354 -7.70 3.58 -2.38
N GLU A 355 -8.61 3.33 -1.44
CA GLU A 355 -9.93 3.95 -1.39
C GLU A 355 -9.83 5.47 -1.28
N GLN A 356 -9.00 5.98 -0.35
CA GLN A 356 -8.77 7.42 -0.24
C GLN A 356 -8.21 8.00 -1.54
N SER A 357 -7.31 7.30 -2.21
CA SER A 357 -6.73 7.74 -3.48
C SER A 357 -7.74 7.79 -4.63
N VAL A 358 -8.77 6.95 -4.60
CA VAL A 358 -9.90 6.99 -5.55
C VAL A 358 -10.81 8.17 -5.24
N ILE A 359 -11.11 8.41 -3.97
CA ILE A 359 -11.89 9.56 -3.50
C ILE A 359 -11.24 10.87 -3.97
N ASP A 360 -9.93 10.99 -3.79
CA ASP A 360 -9.15 12.17 -4.18
C ASP A 360 -8.91 12.28 -5.70
N GLY A 361 -9.36 11.30 -6.49
CA GLY A 361 -9.17 11.27 -7.94
C GLY A 361 -7.73 11.01 -8.41
N VAL A 362 -6.87 10.53 -7.53
CA VAL A 362 -5.50 10.12 -7.85
C VAL A 362 -5.49 8.78 -8.58
N ASN A 363 -6.40 7.89 -8.22
CA ASN A 363 -6.62 6.60 -8.84
C ASN A 363 -8.08 6.43 -9.29
N VAL A 364 -8.34 5.39 -10.08
CA VAL A 364 -9.69 4.94 -10.43
C VAL A 364 -10.02 3.65 -9.69
N ASP A 365 -11.30 3.41 -9.44
CA ASP A 365 -11.78 2.20 -8.80
C ASP A 365 -11.82 0.99 -9.76
N SER A 366 -11.88 -0.20 -9.19
CA SER A 366 -12.05 -1.45 -9.93
C SER A 366 -13.51 -1.87 -10.00
N ARG A 367 -13.93 -2.41 -11.14
CA ARG A 367 -15.17 -3.16 -11.28
C ARG A 367 -14.83 -4.61 -11.55
N ILE A 368 -15.27 -5.51 -10.68
CA ILE A 368 -14.97 -6.94 -10.79
C ILE A 368 -15.98 -7.58 -11.72
N TYR A 369 -15.48 -8.19 -12.81
CA TYR A 369 -16.27 -8.97 -13.75
C TYR A 369 -15.82 -10.43 -13.66
N ARG A 370 -16.70 -11.32 -13.24
CA ARG A 370 -16.41 -12.73 -13.04
C ARG A 370 -16.81 -13.56 -14.25
N ILE A 371 -15.96 -14.51 -14.64
CA ILE A 371 -16.24 -15.51 -15.67
C ILE A 371 -16.06 -16.86 -14.99
N ARG A 372 -17.15 -17.57 -14.74
CA ARG A 372 -17.13 -18.89 -14.10
C ARG A 372 -17.39 -19.97 -15.12
N THR A 373 -16.50 -20.93 -15.18
CA THR A 373 -16.62 -22.10 -16.02
C THR A 373 -16.74 -23.35 -15.17
N LYS A 374 -17.24 -24.45 -15.73
CA LYS A 374 -17.39 -25.71 -15.02
C LYS A 374 -16.05 -26.18 -14.43
N VAL A 375 -14.98 -26.05 -15.19
CA VAL A 375 -13.64 -26.45 -14.74
C VAL A 375 -13.13 -25.55 -13.61
N THR A 376 -13.48 -24.26 -13.59
CA THR A 376 -13.07 -23.35 -12.50
C THR A 376 -13.86 -23.60 -11.21
N GLU A 377 -15.09 -24.10 -11.27
CA GLU A 377 -15.92 -24.32 -10.09
C GLU A 377 -15.79 -25.73 -9.52
N GLU A 378 -15.74 -26.74 -10.38
CA GLU A 378 -15.83 -28.14 -10.00
C GLU A 378 -14.49 -28.91 -10.15
N GLY A 379 -13.51 -28.31 -10.85
CA GLY A 379 -12.35 -29.06 -11.31
C GLY A 379 -12.69 -29.90 -12.54
N GLY A 380 -11.98 -30.98 -12.75
CA GLY A 380 -12.20 -31.85 -13.91
C GLY A 380 -11.46 -33.16 -13.82
N ALA A 381 -11.40 -33.89 -14.95
CA ALA A 381 -10.67 -35.15 -15.06
C ALA A 381 -9.79 -35.20 -16.30
N ILE A 382 -8.62 -35.80 -16.16
CA ILE A 382 -7.74 -36.20 -17.25
C ILE A 382 -8.02 -37.67 -17.52
N MET A 383 -8.61 -37.97 -18.67
CA MET A 383 -9.03 -39.32 -18.98
C MET A 383 -7.85 -40.23 -19.33
N GLN A 384 -7.97 -41.50 -19.05
CA GLN A 384 -7.00 -42.50 -19.48
C GLN A 384 -6.76 -42.44 -21.01
N GLY A 385 -5.51 -42.43 -21.41
CA GLY A 385 -5.12 -42.26 -22.83
C GLY A 385 -5.04 -40.82 -23.33
N GLN A 386 -5.56 -39.81 -22.54
CA GLN A 386 -5.47 -38.41 -22.90
C GLN A 386 -4.01 -37.93 -22.88
N LYS A 387 -3.62 -37.21 -23.93
CA LYS A 387 -2.29 -36.60 -23.98
C LYS A 387 -2.25 -35.31 -23.19
N THR A 388 -1.19 -35.12 -22.40
CA THR A 388 -0.88 -33.92 -21.67
C THR A 388 0.53 -33.46 -21.91
N LYS A 389 0.79 -32.17 -21.93
CA LYS A 389 2.15 -31.64 -21.83
C LYS A 389 2.45 -31.40 -20.34
N VAL A 390 3.50 -32.09 -19.87
CA VAL A 390 3.97 -31.96 -18.49
C VAL A 390 5.21 -31.10 -18.48
N GLU A 391 5.13 -29.95 -17.80
CA GLU A 391 6.24 -29.04 -17.57
C GLU A 391 6.75 -29.21 -16.14
N THR A 392 8.05 -29.36 -16.00
CA THR A 392 8.73 -29.41 -14.72
C THR A 392 9.05 -27.98 -14.25
N ARG A 393 8.45 -27.48 -13.18
CA ARG A 393 8.67 -26.11 -12.71
C ARG A 393 10.13 -25.79 -12.40
N TYR A 394 10.88 -26.76 -11.92
CA TYR A 394 12.30 -26.58 -11.56
C TYR A 394 13.24 -26.41 -12.77
N THR A 395 12.97 -27.07 -13.89
CA THR A 395 13.85 -27.06 -15.08
C THR A 395 13.23 -26.39 -16.29
N GLY A 396 11.91 -26.12 -16.28
CA GLY A 396 11.17 -25.68 -17.47
C GLY A 396 11.05 -26.71 -18.58
N GLU A 397 11.49 -27.95 -18.36
CA GLU A 397 11.45 -28.98 -19.38
C GLU A 397 10.03 -29.48 -19.64
N VAL A 398 9.61 -29.50 -20.92
CA VAL A 398 8.26 -29.89 -21.32
C VAL A 398 8.29 -31.23 -22.03
N LYS A 399 7.51 -32.22 -21.56
CA LYS A 399 7.37 -33.56 -22.18
C LYS A 399 5.90 -33.85 -22.47
N THR A 400 5.59 -34.46 -23.60
CA THR A 400 4.26 -34.96 -23.89
C THR A 400 4.12 -36.37 -23.32
N VAL A 401 3.14 -36.57 -22.45
CA VAL A 401 2.88 -37.87 -21.79
C VAL A 401 1.43 -38.26 -22.05
N SER A 402 1.20 -39.57 -22.28
CA SER A 402 -0.18 -40.09 -22.28
C SER A 402 -0.53 -40.62 -20.91
N THR A 403 -1.68 -40.16 -20.36
CA THR A 403 -2.15 -40.54 -19.05
C THR A 403 -2.51 -42.02 -18.97
N LYS A 404 -1.89 -42.75 -18.07
CA LYS A 404 -2.08 -44.21 -17.94
C LYS A 404 -3.40 -44.59 -17.23
N GLU A 405 -3.90 -43.72 -16.36
CA GLU A 405 -5.14 -43.89 -15.60
C GLU A 405 -5.93 -42.57 -15.62
N THR A 406 -7.25 -42.63 -15.42
CA THR A 406 -8.08 -41.45 -15.27
C THR A 406 -7.71 -40.77 -13.94
N LYS A 407 -7.33 -39.48 -14.01
CA LYS A 407 -6.93 -38.67 -12.84
C LYS A 407 -7.86 -37.48 -12.74
N THR A 408 -8.56 -37.34 -11.61
CA THR A 408 -9.33 -36.12 -11.30
C THR A 408 -8.41 -35.03 -10.76
N TYR A 409 -8.76 -33.79 -11.04
CA TYR A 409 -8.11 -32.60 -10.46
C TYR A 409 -9.16 -31.64 -9.89
N THR A 410 -8.78 -30.98 -8.80
CA THR A 410 -9.65 -30.05 -8.10
C THR A 410 -9.55 -28.65 -8.71
N LYS A 411 -10.46 -27.75 -8.32
CA LYS A 411 -10.40 -26.35 -8.72
C LYS A 411 -9.13 -25.65 -8.21
N GLU A 412 -8.60 -26.07 -7.04
CA GLU A 412 -7.36 -25.53 -6.47
C GLU A 412 -6.11 -25.95 -7.25
N GLU A 413 -6.18 -27.06 -7.99
CA GLU A 413 -5.08 -27.51 -8.89
C GLU A 413 -5.14 -26.80 -10.23
N LEU A 414 -6.33 -26.29 -10.64
CA LEU A 414 -6.50 -25.54 -11.89
C LEU A 414 -5.73 -24.22 -11.82
N ASN A 415 -5.02 -23.89 -12.90
CA ASN A 415 -4.15 -22.72 -12.99
C ASN A 415 -3.06 -22.62 -11.90
N ARG A 416 -2.81 -23.74 -11.18
CA ARG A 416 -1.64 -23.96 -10.33
C ARG A 416 -0.76 -25.10 -10.90
N SER A 417 -1.37 -26.25 -11.17
CA SER A 417 -0.69 -27.43 -11.70
C SER A 417 -1.33 -27.99 -12.99
N ILE A 418 -2.54 -27.55 -13.32
CA ILE A 418 -3.30 -27.99 -14.51
C ILE A 418 -3.62 -26.75 -15.37
N ILE A 419 -3.34 -26.84 -16.67
CA ILE A 419 -3.71 -25.84 -17.69
C ILE A 419 -4.69 -26.50 -18.67
N ASN A 420 -5.87 -25.91 -18.84
CA ASN A 420 -6.86 -26.37 -19.81
C ASN A 420 -7.02 -25.35 -20.95
N PRO A 421 -6.53 -25.62 -22.18
CA PRO A 421 -6.66 -24.71 -23.31
C PRO A 421 -8.09 -24.37 -23.70
N ALA A 422 -9.04 -25.29 -23.51
CA ALA A 422 -10.45 -25.03 -23.79
C ALA A 422 -11.04 -24.02 -22.80
N GLN A 423 -10.65 -24.10 -21.53
CA GLN A 423 -10.99 -23.06 -20.53
C GLN A 423 -10.47 -21.68 -20.95
N ILE A 424 -9.19 -21.58 -21.36
CA ILE A 424 -8.57 -20.34 -21.83
C ILE A 424 -9.37 -19.78 -23.03
N LYS A 425 -9.71 -20.63 -24.00
CA LYS A 425 -10.50 -20.25 -25.18
C LYS A 425 -11.87 -19.76 -24.80
N LEU A 426 -12.55 -20.45 -23.89
CA LEU A 426 -13.89 -20.08 -23.40
C LEU A 426 -13.86 -18.74 -22.66
N ILE A 427 -12.88 -18.52 -21.77
CA ILE A 427 -12.73 -17.24 -21.03
C ILE A 427 -12.48 -16.09 -22.00
N LEU A 428 -11.54 -16.23 -22.94
CA LEU A 428 -11.20 -15.18 -23.90
C LEU A 428 -12.37 -14.90 -24.86
N SER A 429 -13.11 -15.92 -25.28
CA SER A 429 -14.30 -15.74 -26.12
C SER A 429 -15.40 -15.01 -25.35
N THR A 430 -15.64 -15.40 -24.11
CA THR A 430 -16.60 -14.74 -23.21
C THR A 430 -16.23 -13.27 -22.97
N TYR A 431 -14.96 -13.00 -22.73
CA TYR A 431 -14.44 -11.63 -22.60
C TYR A 431 -14.64 -10.81 -23.87
N ARG A 432 -14.27 -11.35 -25.04
CA ARG A 432 -14.48 -10.69 -26.35
C ARG A 432 -15.95 -10.29 -26.54
N ASP A 433 -16.87 -11.18 -26.20
CA ASP A 433 -18.30 -10.99 -26.41
C ASP A 433 -18.89 -10.00 -25.38
N ALA A 434 -18.34 -9.96 -24.16
CA ALA A 434 -18.80 -9.10 -23.07
C ALA A 434 -18.19 -7.68 -23.06
N VAL A 435 -17.03 -7.50 -23.68
CA VAL A 435 -16.24 -6.26 -23.54
C VAL A 435 -17.02 -4.98 -23.91
N TYR A 436 -17.75 -4.99 -24.99
CA TYR A 436 -18.55 -3.83 -25.43
C TYR A 436 -20.06 -3.97 -25.15
N THR A 437 -20.51 -5.16 -24.80
CA THR A 437 -21.93 -5.38 -24.49
C THR A 437 -22.26 -5.19 -23.01
N GLU A 438 -21.30 -5.46 -22.12
CA GLU A 438 -21.50 -5.42 -20.67
C GLU A 438 -20.51 -4.50 -19.96
N MET A 439 -19.20 -4.57 -20.31
CA MET A 439 -18.16 -3.85 -19.58
C MET A 439 -18.04 -2.39 -20.05
N PHE A 440 -17.87 -2.16 -21.34
CA PHE A 440 -17.75 -0.83 -21.96
C PHE A 440 -18.96 -0.54 -22.84
N ASN A 441 -20.14 -0.68 -22.26
CA ASN A 441 -21.44 -0.53 -22.96
C ASN A 441 -21.93 0.91 -23.10
N ASP A 442 -21.05 1.91 -22.99
CA ASP A 442 -21.43 3.31 -23.17
C ASP A 442 -21.85 3.57 -24.62
N PRO A 443 -23.05 4.16 -24.86
CA PRO A 443 -23.53 4.47 -26.21
C PRO A 443 -22.63 5.40 -27.03
N GLN A 444 -21.77 6.18 -26.37
CA GLN A 444 -20.80 7.08 -27.02
C GLN A 444 -19.50 6.38 -27.40
N ARG A 445 -19.26 5.17 -26.89
CA ARG A 445 -18.06 4.37 -27.20
C ARG A 445 -18.42 3.39 -28.33
N GLU A 446 -18.01 3.70 -29.56
CA GLU A 446 -18.22 2.83 -30.70
C GLU A 446 -17.46 1.50 -30.51
N PRO A 447 -18.16 0.33 -30.56
CA PRO A 447 -17.49 -0.97 -30.45
C PRO A 447 -16.53 -1.19 -31.60
N ASN A 448 -15.25 -1.42 -31.27
CA ASN A 448 -14.21 -1.70 -32.27
C ASN A 448 -13.14 -2.63 -31.68
N MET A 449 -13.01 -3.83 -32.24
CA MET A 449 -12.05 -4.84 -31.77
C MET A 449 -10.59 -4.51 -32.14
N ASP A 450 -10.32 -3.60 -33.08
CA ASP A 450 -8.96 -3.11 -33.35
C ASP A 450 -8.50 -2.20 -32.21
N TYR A 451 -9.42 -1.53 -31.56
CA TYR A 451 -9.19 -0.67 -30.41
C TYR A 451 -9.73 -1.28 -29.13
N LEU A 452 -9.65 -2.62 -29.02
CA LEU A 452 -9.97 -3.31 -27.77
C LEU A 452 -9.34 -2.58 -26.59
N PRO A 453 -10.05 -2.36 -25.47
CA PRO A 453 -9.46 -1.77 -24.26
C PRO A 453 -8.14 -2.47 -23.90
N LYS A 454 -7.12 -1.69 -23.55
CA LYS A 454 -5.82 -2.30 -23.19
C LYS A 454 -5.98 -3.26 -22.04
N THR A 455 -5.56 -4.49 -22.25
CA THR A 455 -5.80 -5.63 -21.37
C THR A 455 -4.47 -6.24 -20.94
N LEU A 456 -4.27 -6.40 -19.63
CA LEU A 456 -3.16 -7.12 -19.05
C LEU A 456 -3.67 -8.45 -18.47
N ILE A 457 -3.13 -9.56 -18.94
CA ILE A 457 -3.49 -10.91 -18.48
C ILE A 457 -2.36 -11.50 -17.65
N PHE A 458 -2.65 -11.92 -16.44
CA PHE A 458 -1.73 -12.63 -15.57
C PHE A 458 -1.83 -14.15 -15.76
N ALA A 459 -0.73 -14.72 -16.24
CA ALA A 459 -0.57 -16.16 -16.48
C ALA A 459 0.19 -16.84 -15.32
N LEU A 460 0.04 -18.14 -15.20
CA LEU A 460 0.70 -18.96 -14.18
C LEU A 460 2.22 -19.03 -14.38
N ASN A 461 2.66 -19.37 -15.60
CA ASN A 461 4.05 -19.55 -16.01
C ASN A 461 4.22 -19.24 -17.52
N GLU A 462 5.44 -19.35 -18.03
CA GLU A 462 5.81 -19.09 -19.42
C GLU A 462 5.00 -19.91 -20.43
N ASN A 463 4.78 -21.20 -20.14
CA ASN A 463 4.00 -22.09 -21.02
C ASN A 463 2.52 -21.66 -21.04
N HIS A 464 1.95 -21.34 -19.89
CA HIS A 464 0.58 -20.80 -19.81
C HIS A 464 0.46 -19.48 -20.58
N ALA A 465 1.42 -18.56 -20.42
CA ALA A 465 1.43 -17.28 -21.13
C ALA A 465 1.49 -17.50 -22.66
N THR A 466 2.30 -18.43 -23.12
CA THR A 466 2.41 -18.79 -24.54
C THR A 466 1.09 -19.37 -25.08
N ASN A 467 0.43 -20.25 -24.32
CA ASN A 467 -0.89 -20.80 -24.70
C ASN A 467 -1.94 -19.69 -24.77
N ILE A 468 -1.97 -18.77 -23.79
CA ILE A 468 -2.90 -17.64 -23.79
C ILE A 468 -2.69 -16.75 -25.02
N VAL A 469 -1.43 -16.40 -25.36
CA VAL A 469 -1.12 -15.60 -26.56
C VAL A 469 -1.61 -16.28 -27.83
N GLN A 470 -1.33 -17.59 -28.00
CA GLN A 470 -1.74 -18.35 -29.18
C GLN A 470 -3.28 -18.39 -29.30
N ILE A 471 -3.96 -18.73 -28.20
CA ILE A 471 -5.43 -18.85 -28.18
C ILE A 471 -6.09 -17.48 -28.35
N ALA A 472 -5.52 -16.42 -27.77
CA ALA A 472 -6.02 -15.06 -27.94
C ALA A 472 -5.95 -14.61 -29.42
N LYS A 473 -4.85 -14.87 -30.11
CA LYS A 473 -4.76 -14.61 -31.56
C LYS A 473 -5.87 -15.32 -32.34
N GLU A 474 -6.12 -16.58 -32.03
CA GLU A 474 -7.22 -17.35 -32.63
C GLU A 474 -8.58 -16.76 -32.33
N VAL A 475 -8.91 -16.46 -31.05
CA VAL A 475 -10.19 -15.94 -30.61
C VAL A 475 -10.48 -14.56 -31.20
N PHE A 476 -9.48 -13.69 -31.29
CA PHE A 476 -9.64 -12.32 -31.84
C PHE A 476 -9.39 -12.27 -33.35
N GLY A 477 -9.11 -13.41 -34.01
CA GLY A 477 -8.89 -13.49 -35.46
C GLY A 477 -7.67 -12.71 -35.92
N ARG A 478 -6.58 -12.71 -35.13
CA ARG A 478 -5.36 -11.96 -35.39
C ARG A 478 -4.23 -12.90 -35.84
N THR A 479 -3.58 -12.53 -36.93
CA THR A 479 -2.44 -13.28 -37.47
C THR A 479 -1.10 -12.60 -37.20
N ASP A 480 -1.11 -11.29 -36.90
CA ASP A 480 0.08 -10.53 -36.58
C ASP A 480 0.44 -10.63 -35.07
N ASP A 481 1.76 -10.44 -34.84
CA ASP A 481 2.32 -10.58 -33.50
C ASP A 481 2.14 -9.31 -32.65
N ARG A 482 1.60 -8.20 -33.18
CA ARG A 482 1.54 -6.92 -32.46
C ARG A 482 0.35 -6.83 -31.52
N PHE A 483 -0.80 -7.38 -31.90
CA PHE A 483 -2.05 -7.23 -31.14
C PHE A 483 -1.99 -7.90 -29.77
N VAL A 484 -1.40 -9.12 -29.68
CA VAL A 484 -1.24 -9.89 -28.45
C VAL A 484 0.20 -10.32 -28.32
N GLN A 485 0.88 -9.94 -27.24
CA GLN A 485 2.26 -10.33 -27.00
C GLN A 485 2.49 -10.78 -25.56
N LYS A 486 3.51 -11.61 -25.39
CA LYS A 486 4.01 -12.05 -24.09
C LYS A 486 5.06 -11.05 -23.58
N ILE A 487 4.92 -10.61 -22.33
CA ILE A 487 5.91 -9.76 -21.64
C ILE A 487 6.42 -10.52 -20.42
N THR A 488 7.52 -11.23 -20.61
CA THR A 488 8.18 -12.04 -19.59
C THR A 488 9.69 -11.93 -19.72
N TYR A 489 10.45 -12.42 -18.75
CA TYR A 489 11.92 -12.36 -18.78
C TYR A 489 12.52 -13.08 -19.99
N SER A 490 11.86 -14.13 -20.49
CA SER A 490 12.32 -14.90 -21.66
C SER A 490 11.96 -14.26 -23.01
N ALA A 491 11.17 -13.17 -23.04
CA ALA A 491 10.61 -12.61 -24.27
C ALA A 491 11.49 -11.54 -24.94
N GLY A 492 12.76 -11.38 -24.54
CA GLY A 492 13.66 -10.35 -25.07
C GLY A 492 13.69 -9.09 -24.22
N ASP A 493 13.81 -7.89 -24.83
CA ASP A 493 13.81 -6.63 -24.07
C ASP A 493 12.42 -6.31 -23.52
N SER A 494 12.19 -6.75 -22.28
CA SER A 494 10.91 -6.56 -21.58
C SER A 494 10.56 -5.08 -21.38
N ASN A 495 11.55 -4.21 -21.19
CA ASN A 495 11.31 -2.77 -20.99
C ASN A 495 10.80 -2.13 -22.28
N GLU A 496 11.33 -2.53 -23.43
CA GLU A 496 10.86 -2.05 -24.72
C GLU A 496 9.43 -2.55 -25.00
N LEU A 497 9.11 -3.81 -24.69
CA LEU A 497 7.75 -4.36 -24.83
C LEU A 497 6.75 -3.62 -23.91
N ILE A 498 7.14 -3.29 -22.68
CA ILE A 498 6.31 -2.49 -21.77
C ILE A 498 6.10 -1.07 -22.33
N ARG A 499 7.14 -0.44 -22.89
CA ARG A 499 7.05 0.86 -23.53
C ARG A 499 6.11 0.84 -24.74
N GLN A 500 6.21 -0.20 -25.58
CA GLN A 500 5.30 -0.42 -26.70
C GLN A 500 3.86 -0.66 -26.20
N PHE A 501 3.66 -1.52 -25.20
CA PHE A 501 2.33 -1.74 -24.64
C PHE A 501 1.69 -0.47 -24.09
N ARG A 502 2.48 0.43 -23.52
CA ARG A 502 2.01 1.74 -23.02
C ARG A 502 1.57 2.67 -24.15
N ASN A 503 2.33 2.76 -25.25
CA ASN A 503 2.24 3.84 -26.22
C ASN A 503 1.64 3.42 -27.59
N ASP A 504 1.78 2.16 -27.96
CA ASP A 504 1.34 1.65 -29.26
C ASP A 504 -0.17 1.35 -29.24
N LYS A 505 -0.92 1.92 -30.17
CA LYS A 505 -2.36 1.67 -30.37
C LYS A 505 -2.68 0.25 -30.87
N ASP A 506 -1.75 -0.42 -31.52
CA ASP A 506 -1.96 -1.75 -32.11
C ASP A 506 -1.69 -2.87 -31.11
N PHE A 507 -0.89 -2.62 -30.05
CA PHE A 507 -0.62 -3.57 -28.98
C PHE A 507 -1.73 -3.52 -27.93
N ARG A 508 -2.70 -4.43 -27.99
CA ARG A 508 -3.92 -4.40 -27.16
C ARG A 508 -3.89 -5.31 -25.94
N ILE A 509 -3.32 -6.51 -26.07
CA ILE A 509 -3.30 -7.52 -25.00
C ILE A 509 -1.85 -7.88 -24.66
N ALA A 510 -1.47 -7.62 -23.42
CA ALA A 510 -0.20 -8.10 -22.85
C ALA A 510 -0.45 -9.29 -21.94
N VAL A 511 0.35 -10.34 -22.07
CA VAL A 511 0.30 -11.53 -21.19
C VAL A 511 1.60 -11.63 -20.42
N THR A 512 1.53 -11.70 -19.11
CA THR A 512 2.70 -11.72 -18.21
C THR A 512 2.54 -12.75 -17.10
N CYS A 513 3.64 -13.18 -16.50
CA CYS A 513 3.62 -14.02 -15.29
C CYS A 513 3.78 -13.15 -14.04
N THR A 514 4.93 -12.49 -13.87
CA THR A 514 5.27 -11.68 -12.69
C THR A 514 5.93 -10.34 -13.05
N LEU A 515 6.56 -10.25 -14.22
CA LEU A 515 7.41 -9.11 -14.58
C LEU A 515 6.68 -7.76 -14.53
N VAL A 516 5.46 -7.71 -15.01
CA VAL A 516 4.64 -6.47 -15.04
C VAL A 516 3.90 -6.25 -13.71
N ALA A 517 3.98 -7.19 -12.77
CA ALA A 517 3.36 -7.06 -11.45
C ALA A 517 4.04 -5.99 -10.59
N THR A 518 5.33 -5.69 -10.81
CA THR A 518 6.10 -4.72 -10.03
C THR A 518 6.68 -3.61 -10.92
N GLY A 519 6.60 -2.37 -10.46
CA GLY A 519 7.37 -1.23 -10.99
C GLY A 519 6.99 -0.65 -12.35
N THR A 520 5.99 -1.17 -13.06
CA THR A 520 5.62 -0.66 -14.40
C THR A 520 4.40 0.26 -14.35
N ASP A 521 4.49 1.45 -14.94
CA ASP A 521 3.38 2.40 -15.03
C ASP A 521 2.77 2.38 -16.45
N VAL A 522 1.61 1.73 -16.59
CA VAL A 522 0.82 1.67 -17.84
C VAL A 522 -0.53 2.35 -17.60
N LYS A 523 -0.55 3.68 -17.69
CA LYS A 523 -1.75 4.51 -17.43
C LYS A 523 -2.97 4.14 -18.30
N PRO A 524 -2.82 3.85 -19.62
CA PRO A 524 -3.96 3.51 -20.46
C PRO A 524 -4.50 2.09 -20.28
N LEU A 525 -4.08 1.37 -19.24
CA LEU A 525 -4.57 0.02 -18.93
C LEU A 525 -6.01 0.10 -18.41
N GLU A 526 -6.95 -0.51 -19.15
CA GLU A 526 -8.39 -0.46 -18.84
C GLU A 526 -8.92 -1.80 -18.28
N VAL A 527 -8.20 -2.92 -18.54
CA VAL A 527 -8.60 -4.26 -18.09
C VAL A 527 -7.42 -5.02 -17.50
N VAL A 528 -7.60 -5.57 -16.33
CA VAL A 528 -6.67 -6.52 -15.68
C VAL A 528 -7.38 -7.86 -15.54
N MET A 529 -6.84 -8.91 -16.14
CA MET A 529 -7.44 -10.25 -16.14
C MET A 529 -6.57 -11.25 -15.40
N PHE A 530 -7.15 -11.95 -14.44
CA PHE A 530 -6.49 -13.02 -13.71
C PHE A 530 -6.86 -14.38 -14.31
N MET A 531 -5.89 -15.05 -14.92
CA MET A 531 -5.95 -16.43 -15.35
C MET A 531 -5.02 -17.33 -14.50
N ARG A 532 -4.57 -16.82 -13.38
CA ARG A 532 -3.84 -17.55 -12.33
C ARG A 532 -4.39 -17.18 -10.97
N ASP A 533 -4.35 -18.11 -10.06
CA ASP A 533 -4.60 -17.83 -8.66
C ASP A 533 -3.40 -17.13 -8.02
N VAL A 534 -3.66 -16.26 -7.04
CA VAL A 534 -2.67 -15.47 -6.30
C VAL A 534 -2.96 -15.60 -4.82
N ALA A 535 -2.17 -16.38 -4.11
CA ALA A 535 -2.36 -16.59 -2.67
C ALA A 535 -1.89 -15.40 -1.82
N SER A 536 -0.84 -14.68 -2.25
CA SER A 536 -0.23 -13.57 -1.49
C SER A 536 -1.04 -12.28 -1.61
N ALA A 537 -1.48 -11.71 -0.47
CA ALA A 537 -2.20 -10.44 -0.41
C ALA A 537 -1.40 -9.26 -0.98
N PRO A 538 -0.10 -9.06 -0.65
CA PRO A 538 0.69 -8.00 -1.27
C PRO A 538 0.81 -8.15 -2.79
N LEU A 539 1.07 -9.35 -3.29
CA LEU A 539 1.18 -9.60 -4.72
C LEU A 539 -0.14 -9.33 -5.45
N TYR A 540 -1.26 -9.81 -4.91
CA TYR A 540 -2.59 -9.52 -5.45
C TYR A 540 -2.84 -8.01 -5.53
N THR A 541 -2.56 -7.28 -4.45
CA THR A 541 -2.73 -5.81 -4.40
C THR A 541 -1.84 -5.10 -5.42
N GLN A 542 -0.59 -5.53 -5.60
CA GLN A 542 0.31 -4.99 -6.62
C GLN A 542 -0.19 -5.26 -8.05
N MET A 543 -0.68 -6.47 -8.33
CA MET A 543 -1.24 -6.85 -9.63
C MET A 543 -2.52 -6.06 -9.93
N LYS A 544 -3.47 -6.00 -9.00
CA LYS A 544 -4.68 -5.17 -9.08
C LYS A 544 -4.32 -3.70 -9.27
N GLY A 545 -3.31 -3.22 -8.57
CA GLY A 545 -2.80 -1.86 -8.61
C GLY A 545 -2.27 -1.39 -9.98
N ARG A 546 -2.10 -2.29 -10.96
CA ARG A 546 -1.73 -1.92 -12.33
C ARG A 546 -2.86 -1.21 -13.06
N GLY A 547 -4.11 -1.54 -12.77
CA GLY A 547 -5.28 -0.93 -13.40
C GLY A 547 -5.68 0.43 -12.85
N VAL A 548 -5.30 0.77 -11.63
CA VAL A 548 -5.85 1.93 -10.89
C VAL A 548 -5.42 3.30 -11.42
N ARG A 549 -4.42 3.40 -12.29
CA ARG A 549 -3.85 4.66 -12.75
C ARG A 549 -4.85 5.51 -13.52
N THR A 550 -4.93 6.80 -13.18
CA THR A 550 -5.66 7.80 -13.98
C THR A 550 -4.87 8.19 -15.23
N ILE A 551 -5.58 8.59 -16.26
CA ILE A 551 -5.03 9.13 -17.50
C ILE A 551 -5.98 10.22 -18.03
N GLY A 552 -5.45 11.26 -18.66
CA GLY A 552 -6.28 12.25 -19.31
C GLY A 552 -6.99 11.70 -20.55
N ASP A 553 -8.21 12.16 -20.84
CA ASP A 553 -9.05 11.63 -21.91
C ASP A 553 -8.39 11.71 -23.29
N GLU A 554 -7.71 12.82 -23.60
CA GLU A 554 -6.95 12.98 -24.83
C GLU A 554 -5.79 11.98 -24.93
N GLN A 555 -5.03 11.80 -23.85
CA GLN A 555 -3.93 10.85 -23.80
C GLN A 555 -4.44 9.40 -23.93
N LEU A 556 -5.60 9.10 -23.36
CA LEU A 556 -6.22 7.79 -23.52
C LEU A 556 -6.64 7.55 -24.97
N ARG A 557 -7.28 8.52 -25.62
CA ARG A 557 -7.69 8.42 -27.04
C ARG A 557 -6.52 8.32 -28.00
N ASN A 558 -5.36 8.87 -27.70
CA ASN A 558 -4.15 8.67 -28.49
C ASN A 558 -3.73 7.21 -28.60
N VAL A 559 -4.05 6.41 -27.58
CA VAL A 559 -3.70 4.99 -27.49
C VAL A 559 -4.92 4.08 -27.72
N THR A 560 -6.09 4.48 -27.28
CA THR A 560 -7.36 3.78 -27.49
C THR A 560 -8.36 4.72 -28.12
N PRO A 561 -8.40 4.86 -29.46
CA PRO A 561 -9.11 5.91 -30.18
C PRO A 561 -10.63 5.95 -29.92
N ASN A 562 -11.24 4.82 -29.63
CA ASN A 562 -12.68 4.74 -29.29
C ASN A 562 -12.95 4.93 -27.80
N ALA A 563 -11.96 5.22 -26.96
CA ALA A 563 -12.18 5.47 -25.54
C ALA A 563 -12.76 6.88 -25.33
N ILE A 564 -13.59 7.02 -24.30
CA ILE A 564 -14.16 8.31 -23.88
C ILE A 564 -13.34 8.87 -22.75
N SER A 565 -13.33 8.17 -21.62
CA SER A 565 -12.57 8.47 -20.41
C SER A 565 -12.24 7.17 -19.68
N LYS A 566 -11.39 7.25 -18.67
CA LYS A 566 -11.10 6.15 -17.75
C LYS A 566 -11.58 6.52 -16.36
N ASP A 567 -12.82 6.20 -16.06
CA ASP A 567 -13.49 6.42 -14.77
C ASP A 567 -13.33 5.23 -13.81
N CYS A 568 -13.08 4.04 -14.37
CA CYS A 568 -12.77 2.81 -13.64
C CYS A 568 -11.86 1.92 -14.50
N PHE A 569 -11.39 0.82 -13.93
CA PHE A 569 -10.83 -0.29 -14.70
C PHE A 569 -11.60 -1.57 -14.38
N PHE A 570 -11.59 -2.53 -15.30
CA PHE A 570 -12.24 -3.81 -15.09
C PHE A 570 -11.22 -4.86 -14.63
N LEU A 571 -11.50 -5.47 -13.50
CA LEU A 571 -10.79 -6.65 -13.03
C LEU A 571 -11.59 -7.87 -13.47
N VAL A 572 -11.09 -8.60 -14.48
CA VAL A 572 -11.70 -9.84 -14.95
C VAL A 572 -11.14 -11.01 -14.15
N ASP A 573 -11.99 -11.61 -13.34
CA ASP A 573 -11.67 -12.77 -12.52
C ASP A 573 -12.16 -14.05 -13.19
N ALA A 574 -11.22 -14.82 -13.74
CA ALA A 574 -11.50 -16.07 -14.43
C ALA A 574 -11.15 -17.31 -13.60
N VAL A 575 -10.72 -17.16 -12.35
CA VAL A 575 -10.21 -18.26 -11.50
C VAL A 575 -10.66 -18.19 -10.04
N GLY A 576 -11.53 -17.23 -9.70
CA GLY A 576 -12.01 -17.03 -8.32
C GLY A 576 -11.03 -16.31 -7.39
N VAL A 577 -10.02 -15.60 -7.95
CA VAL A 577 -9.01 -14.88 -7.16
C VAL A 577 -9.61 -13.81 -6.24
N THR A 578 -10.80 -13.32 -6.54
CA THR A 578 -11.48 -12.29 -5.75
C THR A 578 -12.40 -12.87 -4.65
N GLU A 579 -12.49 -14.20 -4.53
CA GLU A 579 -13.47 -14.88 -3.66
C GLU A 579 -12.87 -15.53 -2.41
N HIS A 580 -11.55 -15.57 -2.29
CA HIS A 580 -10.87 -16.14 -1.13
C HIS A 580 -9.98 -15.12 -0.44
N GLU A 581 -9.74 -15.35 0.85
CA GLU A 581 -8.80 -14.54 1.62
C GLU A 581 -7.36 -14.81 1.16
N HIS A 582 -6.64 -13.74 0.91
CA HIS A 582 -5.24 -13.82 0.54
C HIS A 582 -4.36 -13.93 1.80
N ILE A 583 -3.33 -14.76 1.72
CA ILE A 583 -2.39 -14.99 2.82
C ILE A 583 -1.53 -13.74 3.00
N ILE A 584 -1.47 -13.23 4.23
CA ILE A 584 -0.52 -12.22 4.65
C ILE A 584 0.76 -12.96 5.08
N PRO A 585 1.92 -12.71 4.45
CA PRO A 585 3.18 -13.31 4.88
C PRO A 585 3.45 -13.02 6.36
N GLY A 586 3.99 -13.99 7.11
CA GLY A 586 4.32 -13.83 8.52
C GLY A 586 3.26 -14.32 9.52
N GLN A 587 2.02 -14.57 9.11
CA GLN A 587 0.96 -15.03 10.03
C GLN A 587 1.14 -16.48 10.54
N TYR A 588 2.08 -17.26 10.00
CA TYR A 588 2.28 -18.68 10.30
C TYR A 588 3.72 -19.06 10.63
N GLU A 589 4.55 -18.13 11.10
CA GLU A 589 5.88 -18.52 11.58
C GLU A 589 5.82 -19.06 13.01
N GLY A 590 6.04 -20.38 13.12
CA GLY A 590 6.46 -21.02 14.38
C GLY A 590 7.86 -20.54 14.79
N PRO A 591 8.38 -20.95 15.96
CA PRO A 591 9.63 -20.44 16.50
C PRO A 591 10.78 -20.61 15.49
N GLU A 592 11.57 -19.56 15.36
CA GLU A 592 12.72 -19.42 14.46
C GLU A 592 13.61 -20.68 14.49
N THR A 593 13.53 -21.45 13.42
CA THR A 593 14.53 -22.47 13.10
C THR A 593 15.28 -21.99 11.87
N GLU A 594 16.61 -22.06 11.89
CA GLU A 594 17.48 -21.76 10.74
C GLU A 594 16.89 -22.27 9.43
N THR A 595 16.52 -21.40 8.52
CA THR A 595 15.87 -21.76 7.26
C THR A 595 16.89 -21.75 6.12
N ILE A 596 17.67 -22.81 5.95
CA ILE A 596 18.42 -23.06 4.71
C ILE A 596 17.46 -23.54 3.63
N THR A 597 17.71 -23.19 2.36
CA THR A 597 16.88 -23.69 1.23
C THR A 597 16.98 -25.21 1.11
N LEU A 598 15.98 -25.85 0.52
CA LEU A 598 16.06 -27.29 0.27
C LEU A 598 17.27 -27.68 -0.60
N LYS A 599 17.62 -26.84 -1.57
CA LYS A 599 18.80 -27.01 -2.43
C LYS A 599 20.07 -27.01 -1.59
N GLU A 600 20.23 -26.01 -0.75
CA GLU A 600 21.40 -25.87 0.13
C GLU A 600 21.46 -26.99 1.17
N LEU A 601 20.31 -27.39 1.76
CA LEU A 601 20.24 -28.55 2.63
C LEU A 601 20.78 -29.81 1.95
N LEU A 602 20.35 -30.09 0.73
CA LEU A 602 20.81 -31.24 -0.05
C LEU A 602 22.29 -31.16 -0.42
N GLU A 603 22.79 -29.95 -0.70
CA GLU A 603 24.24 -29.72 -0.95
C GLU A 603 25.06 -29.93 0.32
N ARG A 604 24.67 -29.40 1.44
CA ARG A 604 25.36 -29.59 2.74
C ARG A 604 25.37 -31.07 3.16
N ILE A 605 24.26 -31.78 2.96
CA ILE A 605 24.18 -33.23 3.18
C ILE A 605 25.13 -33.98 2.24
N ALA A 606 25.23 -33.60 0.99
CA ALA A 606 26.16 -34.22 0.02
C ALA A 606 27.63 -34.00 0.42
N HIS A 607 27.97 -32.90 1.08
CA HIS A 607 29.31 -32.63 1.63
C HIS A 607 29.55 -33.24 2.99
N GLY A 608 28.61 -34.01 3.54
CA GLY A 608 28.74 -34.72 4.81
C GLY A 608 28.44 -33.88 6.05
N ASN A 609 27.80 -32.72 5.88
CA ASN A 609 27.34 -31.92 7.01
C ASN A 609 25.98 -32.47 7.48
N LEU A 610 25.96 -33.23 8.58
CA LEU A 610 24.84 -34.07 9.00
C LEU A 610 24.43 -33.83 10.48
N PRO A 611 24.18 -32.57 10.90
CA PRO A 611 23.61 -32.32 12.22
C PRO A 611 22.16 -32.81 12.31
N ASP A 612 21.67 -33.04 13.52
CA ASP A 612 20.33 -33.59 13.77
C ASP A 612 19.19 -32.77 13.14
N ASN A 613 19.29 -31.45 13.18
CA ASN A 613 18.29 -30.56 12.59
C ASN A 613 18.20 -30.73 11.06
N TYR A 614 19.32 -30.92 10.35
CA TYR A 614 19.32 -31.16 8.90
C TYR A 614 18.74 -32.54 8.55
N LEU A 615 19.09 -33.55 9.31
CA LEU A 615 18.55 -34.88 9.14
C LEU A 615 17.05 -34.92 9.40
N LYS A 616 16.56 -34.32 10.48
CA LYS A 616 15.12 -34.17 10.79
C LYS A 616 14.37 -33.46 9.68
N ARG A 617 14.94 -32.36 9.16
CA ARG A 617 14.33 -31.60 8.08
C ARG A 617 14.31 -32.37 6.76
N LEU A 618 15.37 -33.10 6.44
CA LEU A 618 15.40 -34.00 5.27
C LEU A 618 14.30 -35.05 5.38
N ALA A 619 14.19 -35.74 6.51
CA ALA A 619 13.19 -36.78 6.74
C ALA A 619 11.76 -36.23 6.63
N ALA A 620 11.46 -35.07 7.24
CA ALA A 620 10.18 -34.38 7.11
C ALA A 620 9.86 -34.00 5.66
N THR A 621 10.88 -33.55 4.91
CA THR A 621 10.72 -33.20 3.50
C THR A 621 10.41 -34.43 2.66
N LEU A 622 11.14 -35.55 2.83
CA LEU A 622 10.91 -36.80 2.12
C LEU A 622 9.52 -37.36 2.41
N SER A 623 9.08 -37.37 3.67
CA SER A 623 7.73 -37.82 4.07
C SER A 623 6.64 -36.97 3.40
N ARG A 624 6.81 -35.65 3.37
CA ARG A 624 5.88 -34.73 2.70
C ARG A 624 5.84 -34.96 1.18
N LEU A 625 6.99 -35.15 0.55
CA LEU A 625 7.09 -35.39 -0.90
C LEU A 625 6.51 -36.76 -1.26
N TYR A 626 6.72 -37.79 -0.44
CA TYR A 626 6.10 -39.09 -0.62
C TYR A 626 4.57 -39.01 -0.65
N ASN A 627 3.98 -38.23 0.29
CA ASN A 627 2.53 -38.07 0.35
C ASN A 627 1.97 -37.27 -0.84
N LYS A 628 2.75 -36.39 -1.44
CA LYS A 628 2.35 -35.59 -2.60
C LYS A 628 2.60 -36.31 -3.94
N ALA A 629 3.58 -37.20 -3.99
CA ALA A 629 3.99 -37.87 -5.23
C ALA A 629 2.97 -38.94 -5.63
N ASP A 630 2.67 -39.01 -6.91
CA ASP A 630 1.90 -40.13 -7.47
C ASP A 630 2.75 -41.42 -7.60
N ASN A 631 2.08 -42.55 -7.90
CA ASN A 631 2.76 -43.83 -7.99
C ASN A 631 3.89 -43.86 -9.01
N ALA A 632 3.77 -43.19 -10.15
CA ALA A 632 4.82 -43.14 -11.16
C ALA A 632 6.05 -42.36 -10.67
N GLN A 633 5.83 -41.26 -9.95
CA GLN A 633 6.88 -40.43 -9.36
C GLN A 633 7.61 -41.16 -8.23
N ARG A 634 6.88 -41.91 -7.39
CA ARG A 634 7.49 -42.75 -6.34
C ARG A 634 8.34 -43.87 -6.95
N GLN A 635 7.84 -44.52 -7.99
CA GLN A 635 8.59 -45.58 -8.72
C GLN A 635 9.85 -45.01 -9.40
N GLU A 636 9.78 -43.81 -9.96
CA GLU A 636 10.94 -43.13 -10.54
C GLU A 636 11.98 -42.78 -9.47
N PHE A 637 11.56 -42.33 -8.30
CA PHE A 637 12.47 -42.10 -7.18
C PHE A 637 13.17 -43.40 -6.78
N VAL A 638 12.43 -44.49 -6.57
CA VAL A 638 13.00 -45.80 -6.24
C VAL A 638 13.99 -46.27 -7.32
N ARG A 639 13.65 -46.06 -8.59
CA ARG A 639 14.53 -46.41 -9.71
C ARG A 639 15.89 -45.68 -9.67
N ILE A 640 15.92 -44.43 -9.31
CA ILE A 640 17.16 -43.63 -9.32
C ILE A 640 17.91 -43.63 -7.99
N ALA A 641 17.21 -43.78 -6.87
CA ALA A 641 17.78 -43.81 -5.51
C ALA A 641 18.11 -45.22 -5.05
N HIS A 642 17.54 -46.24 -5.70
CA HIS A 642 17.56 -47.67 -5.29
C HIS A 642 17.00 -47.88 -3.87
N ASP A 643 16.11 -46.96 -3.43
CA ASP A 643 15.54 -46.91 -2.10
C ASP A 643 14.22 -46.10 -2.10
N ASP A 644 13.38 -46.27 -1.09
CA ASP A 644 12.11 -45.55 -1.00
C ASP A 644 12.21 -44.27 -0.13
N MET A 645 11.53 -43.20 -0.55
CA MET A 645 11.55 -41.91 0.19
C MET A 645 11.07 -42.07 1.64
N LEU A 646 10.01 -42.82 1.84
CA LEU A 646 9.42 -43.02 3.18
C LEU A 646 10.31 -43.91 4.05
N GLU A 647 10.91 -44.95 3.48
CA GLU A 647 11.84 -45.82 4.19
C GLU A 647 13.12 -45.08 4.60
N ILE A 648 13.67 -44.21 3.73
CA ILE A 648 14.79 -43.32 4.08
C ILE A 648 14.40 -42.41 5.24
N ALA A 649 13.23 -41.74 5.15
CA ALA A 649 12.75 -40.84 6.19
C ALA A 649 12.58 -41.59 7.52
N GLN A 650 11.99 -42.75 7.54
CA GLN A 650 11.79 -43.58 8.75
C GLN A 650 13.11 -43.99 9.38
N ARG A 651 14.10 -44.42 8.58
CA ARG A 651 15.42 -44.76 9.10
C ARG A 651 16.11 -43.59 9.74
N ILE A 652 15.99 -42.39 9.14
CA ILE A 652 16.52 -41.17 9.73
C ILE A 652 15.82 -40.85 11.05
N TYR A 653 14.50 -40.88 11.11
CA TYR A 653 13.75 -40.66 12.36
C TYR A 653 14.09 -41.65 13.45
N ASN A 654 14.15 -42.95 13.13
CA ASN A 654 14.52 -43.99 14.11
C ASN A 654 15.95 -43.80 14.64
N ALA A 655 16.87 -43.40 13.78
CA ALA A 655 18.26 -43.17 14.19
C ALA A 655 18.45 -41.91 15.06
N LEU A 656 17.51 -40.96 15.01
CA LEU A 656 17.53 -39.74 15.80
C LEU A 656 16.63 -39.79 17.04
N ASP A 657 15.90 -40.89 17.24
CA ASP A 657 15.06 -41.13 18.40
C ASP A 657 15.92 -41.63 19.58
N PRO A 658 16.01 -40.89 20.70
CA PRO A 658 16.78 -41.29 21.87
C PRO A 658 16.34 -42.62 22.50
N GLU A 659 15.05 -42.98 22.32
CA GLU A 659 14.52 -44.27 22.88
C GLU A 659 14.91 -45.47 22.04
N HIS A 660 15.09 -45.30 20.71
CA HIS A 660 15.41 -46.41 19.80
C HIS A 660 16.91 -46.56 19.54
N GLN A 661 17.67 -45.46 19.53
CA GLN A 661 19.10 -45.45 19.28
C GLN A 661 19.82 -44.38 20.12
N PRO A 662 19.95 -44.57 21.45
CA PRO A 662 20.54 -43.55 22.31
C PRO A 662 22.04 -43.31 22.07
N GLN A 663 22.67 -43.99 21.17
CA GLN A 663 24.10 -44.03 20.95
C GLN A 663 24.58 -43.56 19.57
N LEU A 664 23.79 -42.90 18.77
CA LEU A 664 24.35 -42.23 17.60
C LEU A 664 25.34 -41.20 18.09
N PRO A 665 26.61 -41.27 17.62
CA PRO A 665 27.58 -40.28 18.05
C PRO A 665 27.11 -38.88 17.69
N PRO A 666 27.34 -37.89 18.58
CA PRO A 666 26.97 -36.52 18.28
C PRO A 666 27.73 -36.07 17.03
N TYR A 667 27.07 -35.29 16.19
CA TYR A 667 27.73 -34.62 15.08
C TYR A 667 28.71 -33.60 15.64
N VAL A 668 29.98 -33.73 15.30
CA VAL A 668 31.04 -32.87 15.86
C VAL A 668 31.75 -32.03 14.82
N ASP A 669 32.09 -32.57 13.66
CA ASP A 669 32.75 -31.82 12.60
C ASP A 669 32.69 -32.58 11.26
N ILE A 670 32.80 -31.85 10.16
CA ILE A 670 32.93 -32.39 8.81
C ILE A 670 34.22 -33.19 8.61
N ASN A 671 35.25 -32.93 9.40
CA ASN A 671 36.55 -33.60 9.34
C ASN A 671 36.59 -34.91 10.14
N GLU A 672 35.62 -35.16 11.02
CA GLU A 672 35.48 -36.44 11.73
C GLU A 672 34.27 -37.21 11.16
N PRO A 673 34.44 -38.08 10.16
CA PRO A 673 33.36 -38.71 9.46
C PRO A 673 32.53 -39.62 10.35
N ASN A 674 31.23 -39.25 10.55
CA ASN A 674 30.25 -40.12 11.15
C ASN A 674 29.75 -41.13 10.10
N ASN A 675 30.34 -42.30 10.00
CA ASN A 675 30.01 -43.30 8.97
C ASN A 675 28.55 -43.79 9.10
N GLU A 676 27.99 -43.85 10.31
CA GLU A 676 26.61 -44.27 10.51
C GLU A 676 25.61 -43.26 9.92
N ARG A 677 25.79 -41.97 10.21
CA ARG A 677 24.97 -40.90 9.66
C ARG A 677 25.10 -40.78 8.14
N LYS A 678 26.30 -40.99 7.60
CA LYS A 678 26.54 -41.03 6.16
C LYS A 678 25.78 -42.18 5.49
N GLY A 679 25.69 -43.35 6.14
CA GLY A 679 24.92 -44.49 5.67
C GLY A 679 23.43 -44.18 5.53
N LEU A 680 22.84 -43.41 6.49
CA LEU A 680 21.42 -43.05 6.46
C LEU A 680 21.02 -42.25 5.23
N VAL A 681 21.89 -41.33 4.79
CA VAL A 681 21.63 -40.43 3.67
C VAL A 681 22.31 -40.79 2.38
N SER A 682 23.05 -41.90 2.33
CA SER A 682 23.81 -42.34 1.17
C SER A 682 23.00 -42.42 -0.14
N PRO A 683 21.70 -42.85 -0.15
CA PRO A 683 20.90 -42.86 -1.36
C PRO A 683 20.68 -41.48 -1.97
N ILE A 684 20.81 -40.43 -1.16
CA ILE A 684 20.62 -39.04 -1.56
C ILE A 684 21.96 -38.32 -1.71
N ALA A 685 22.84 -38.47 -0.74
CA ALA A 685 24.14 -37.77 -0.69
C ALA A 685 25.04 -38.18 -1.85
N ASN A 686 25.07 -39.46 -2.20
CA ASN A 686 25.96 -39.99 -3.23
C ASN A 686 25.44 -39.83 -4.67
N HIS A 687 24.17 -39.44 -4.85
CA HIS A 687 23.52 -39.42 -6.16
C HIS A 687 22.97 -38.03 -6.49
N ALA A 688 23.67 -37.27 -7.35
CA ALA A 688 23.26 -35.93 -7.77
C ALA A 688 21.90 -35.92 -8.50
N ASN A 689 21.59 -36.97 -9.26
CA ASN A 689 20.30 -37.14 -9.93
C ASN A 689 19.14 -37.32 -8.95
N VAL A 690 19.36 -37.96 -7.79
CA VAL A 690 18.34 -38.10 -6.73
C VAL A 690 18.08 -36.73 -6.08
N ARG A 691 19.11 -35.97 -5.74
CA ARG A 691 18.96 -34.62 -5.18
C ARG A 691 18.22 -33.69 -6.17
N LYS A 692 18.59 -33.75 -7.46
CA LYS A 692 17.88 -33.00 -8.51
C LYS A 692 16.40 -33.44 -8.59
N TYR A 693 16.12 -34.71 -8.47
CA TYR A 693 14.74 -35.19 -8.52
C TYR A 693 13.91 -34.80 -7.28
N ILE A 694 14.50 -34.75 -6.10
CA ILE A 694 13.88 -34.21 -4.90
C ILE A 694 13.48 -32.72 -5.12
N LEU A 695 14.36 -31.91 -5.71
CA LEU A 695 14.06 -30.51 -6.04
C LEU A 695 12.93 -30.39 -7.07
N ILE A 696 12.91 -31.26 -8.08
CA ILE A 696 11.85 -31.36 -9.09
C ILE A 696 10.51 -31.70 -8.42
N LEU A 697 10.46 -32.70 -7.55
CA LEU A 697 9.25 -33.07 -6.81
C LEU A 697 8.79 -31.95 -5.89
N ALA A 698 9.71 -31.25 -5.23
CA ALA A 698 9.40 -30.15 -4.34
C ALA A 698 8.82 -28.95 -5.10
N ALA A 699 9.39 -28.58 -6.24
CA ALA A 699 8.90 -27.52 -7.11
C ALA A 699 7.56 -27.87 -7.78
N GLY A 700 7.34 -29.16 -8.06
CA GLY A 700 6.13 -29.71 -8.67
C GLY A 700 6.11 -29.64 -10.20
N PHE A 701 4.96 -30.01 -10.77
CA PHE A 701 4.73 -30.14 -12.21
C PHE A 701 3.49 -29.33 -12.59
N VAL A 702 3.47 -28.89 -13.87
CA VAL A 702 2.29 -28.29 -14.49
C VAL A 702 1.88 -29.14 -15.68
N ASN A 703 0.61 -29.56 -15.72
CA ASN A 703 0.06 -30.40 -16.78
C ASN A 703 -0.85 -29.54 -17.68
N THR A 704 -0.55 -29.48 -18.98
CA THR A 704 -1.41 -28.86 -19.99
C THR A 704 -2.21 -29.94 -20.70
N LEU A 705 -3.54 -29.86 -20.67
CA LEU A 705 -4.44 -30.82 -21.26
C LEU A 705 -4.44 -30.72 -22.81
N MET A 706 -4.58 -31.86 -23.48
CA MET A 706 -4.70 -31.97 -24.94
C MET A 706 -5.57 -33.18 -25.30
N PRO A 707 -6.76 -33.03 -25.88
CA PRO A 707 -7.62 -31.86 -25.86
C PRO A 707 -8.23 -31.64 -24.49
N GLY A 708 -8.73 -30.41 -24.24
CA GLY A 708 -9.51 -30.08 -23.04
C GLY A 708 -10.91 -29.67 -23.42
N GLU A 709 -11.83 -29.75 -22.47
CA GLU A 709 -13.22 -29.30 -22.59
C GLU A 709 -13.57 -28.42 -21.40
N ASP A 710 -14.47 -27.47 -21.60
CA ASP A 710 -15.05 -26.64 -20.55
C ASP A 710 -16.38 -26.03 -21.00
N THR A 711 -17.23 -25.65 -20.07
CA THR A 711 -18.53 -25.01 -20.31
C THR A 711 -18.71 -23.80 -19.41
N LEU A 712 -19.29 -22.74 -19.95
CA LEU A 712 -19.62 -21.53 -19.20
C LEU A 712 -20.76 -21.83 -18.23
N ILE A 713 -20.57 -21.51 -16.93
CA ILE A 713 -21.62 -21.57 -15.93
C ILE A 713 -22.28 -20.20 -15.79
N SER A 714 -21.46 -19.16 -15.56
CA SER A 714 -21.96 -17.79 -15.40
C SER A 714 -20.91 -16.76 -15.80
N LYS A 715 -21.40 -15.56 -16.12
CA LYS A 715 -20.59 -14.36 -16.31
C LYS A 715 -21.33 -13.15 -15.80
N GLY A 716 -20.61 -12.14 -15.33
CA GLY A 716 -21.23 -10.88 -14.88
C GLY A 716 -20.43 -10.16 -13.81
N PHE A 717 -20.95 -9.00 -13.40
CA PHE A 717 -20.35 -8.23 -12.33
C PHE A 717 -20.58 -8.89 -10.96
N SER A 718 -19.58 -8.71 -10.06
CA SER A 718 -19.73 -9.04 -8.65
C SER A 718 -20.65 -8.01 -8.00
N ILE A 719 -21.76 -8.47 -7.44
CA ILE A 719 -22.84 -7.61 -6.94
C ILE A 719 -22.78 -7.47 -5.41
N GLU A 720 -22.25 -8.45 -4.68
CA GLU A 720 -22.41 -8.58 -3.23
C GLU A 720 -21.90 -7.36 -2.45
N GLU A 721 -20.69 -6.90 -2.74
CA GLU A 721 -20.09 -5.74 -2.06
C GLU A 721 -20.80 -4.43 -2.46
N ALA A 722 -21.15 -4.31 -3.73
CA ALA A 722 -21.88 -3.16 -4.23
C ALA A 722 -23.29 -3.09 -3.62
N GLN A 723 -24.00 -4.22 -3.50
CA GLN A 723 -25.30 -4.32 -2.87
C GLN A 723 -25.24 -3.93 -1.40
N SER A 724 -24.28 -4.51 -0.64
CA SER A 724 -24.09 -4.16 0.77
C SER A 724 -23.80 -2.66 0.96
N THR A 725 -23.06 -2.03 0.04
CA THR A 725 -22.75 -0.60 0.09
C THR A 725 -24.01 0.24 -0.19
N THR A 726 -24.81 -0.12 -1.20
CA THR A 726 -26.05 0.61 -1.53
C THR A 726 -27.10 0.47 -0.45
N ASP A 727 -27.28 -0.73 0.10
CA ASP A 727 -28.23 -1.00 1.20
C ASP A 727 -27.84 -0.20 2.47
N ALA A 728 -26.56 -0.19 2.80
CA ALA A 728 -26.07 0.57 3.95
C ALA A 728 -26.24 2.09 3.75
N PHE A 729 -26.03 2.59 2.54
CA PHE A 729 -26.26 4.01 2.23
C PHE A 729 -27.74 4.39 2.28
N GLU A 730 -28.62 3.56 1.73
CA GLU A 730 -30.08 3.76 1.79
C GLU A 730 -30.54 3.79 3.25
N GLN A 731 -30.07 2.86 4.07
CA GLN A 731 -30.34 2.83 5.50
C GLN A 731 -29.84 4.09 6.21
N TYR A 732 -28.59 4.51 5.95
CA TYR A 732 -28.03 5.74 6.52
C TYR A 732 -28.87 6.98 6.16
N CYS A 733 -29.29 7.12 4.91
CA CYS A 733 -30.14 8.22 4.49
C CYS A 733 -31.47 8.24 5.22
N CYS A 734 -32.08 7.06 5.45
CA CYS A 734 -33.33 6.94 6.20
C CYS A 734 -33.15 7.26 7.69
N ASP A 735 -32.09 6.76 8.31
CA ASP A 735 -31.82 6.94 9.75
C ASP A 735 -31.51 8.39 10.10
N HIS A 736 -30.95 9.17 9.17
CA HIS A 736 -30.53 10.57 9.36
C HIS A 736 -31.37 11.59 8.61
N CYS A 737 -32.54 11.19 8.09
CA CYS A 737 -33.41 12.08 7.31
C CYS A 737 -33.94 13.29 8.11
N ASP A 738 -34.00 13.21 9.43
CA ASP A 738 -34.42 14.31 10.30
C ASP A 738 -33.24 15.12 10.88
N ASP A 739 -32.07 14.50 11.01
CA ASP A 739 -30.91 15.07 11.68
C ASP A 739 -30.00 15.89 10.77
N ILE A 740 -29.99 15.57 9.48
CA ILE A 740 -29.15 16.24 8.47
C ILE A 740 -30.02 17.08 7.56
N GLU A 741 -29.84 18.40 7.60
CA GLU A 741 -30.67 19.37 6.88
C GLU A 741 -30.82 19.06 5.39
N ALA A 742 -29.73 18.73 4.69
CA ALA A 742 -29.79 18.36 3.28
C ALA A 742 -30.61 17.09 3.04
N LEU A 743 -30.49 16.07 3.90
CA LEU A 743 -31.28 14.84 3.81
C LEU A 743 -32.75 15.11 4.11
N ARG A 744 -33.04 15.93 5.12
CA ARG A 744 -34.42 16.35 5.49
C ARG A 744 -35.12 17.03 4.33
N ILE A 745 -34.46 18.01 3.69
CA ILE A 745 -35.01 18.72 2.53
C ILE A 745 -35.33 17.74 1.38
N LEU A 746 -34.41 16.81 1.10
CA LEU A 746 -34.59 15.82 0.04
C LEU A 746 -35.67 14.78 0.38
N TYR A 747 -35.72 14.32 1.63
CA TYR A 747 -36.69 13.35 2.08
C TYR A 747 -38.12 13.88 1.96
N ASN A 748 -38.35 15.09 2.48
CA ASN A 748 -39.66 15.75 2.47
C ASN A 748 -40.04 16.35 1.10
N ASN A 749 -39.12 16.37 0.15
CA ASN A 749 -39.32 16.99 -1.17
C ASN A 749 -39.78 18.45 -1.06
N GLU A 750 -39.27 19.19 -0.07
CA GLU A 750 -39.70 20.55 0.28
C GLU A 750 -39.40 21.59 -0.81
N GLY A 751 -38.57 21.23 -1.78
CA GLY A 751 -38.15 22.15 -2.86
C GLY A 751 -37.30 23.33 -2.39
N GLU A 752 -36.81 23.30 -1.15
CA GLU A 752 -35.87 24.26 -0.62
C GLU A 752 -34.51 24.18 -1.33
N PRO A 753 -33.77 25.29 -1.47
CA PRO A 753 -32.49 25.28 -2.15
C PRO A 753 -31.41 24.64 -1.27
N ILE A 754 -30.73 23.61 -1.81
CA ILE A 754 -29.58 22.97 -1.15
C ILE A 754 -28.30 23.67 -1.62
N THR A 755 -27.65 24.36 -0.69
CA THR A 755 -26.45 25.16 -0.96
C THR A 755 -25.18 24.33 -0.99
N TYR A 756 -24.11 24.92 -1.55
CA TYR A 756 -22.76 24.33 -1.54
C TYR A 756 -22.32 23.90 -0.14
N SER A 757 -22.54 24.74 0.89
CA SER A 757 -22.13 24.43 2.25
C SER A 757 -22.86 23.22 2.84
N MET A 758 -24.15 23.08 2.56
CA MET A 758 -24.95 21.93 3.00
C MET A 758 -24.49 20.64 2.32
N LEU A 759 -24.16 20.70 1.01
CA LEU A 759 -23.64 19.55 0.29
C LEU A 759 -22.24 19.13 0.78
N LYS A 760 -21.37 20.11 1.14
CA LYS A 760 -20.06 19.80 1.71
C LYS A 760 -20.17 19.19 3.11
N ASP A 761 -21.09 19.67 3.94
CA ASP A 761 -21.36 19.08 5.26
C ASP A 761 -21.85 17.64 5.12
N LEU A 762 -22.80 17.40 4.22
CA LEU A 762 -23.31 16.06 3.92
C LEU A 762 -22.17 15.14 3.37
N GLU A 763 -21.39 15.62 2.43
CA GLU A 763 -20.25 14.86 1.89
C GLU A 763 -19.28 14.44 3.00
N ASN A 764 -18.94 15.34 3.89
CA ASN A 764 -18.03 15.07 5.01
C ASN A 764 -18.63 14.04 5.99
N LYS A 765 -19.92 14.18 6.35
CA LYS A 765 -20.61 13.22 7.22
C LYS A 765 -20.67 11.83 6.60
N LEU A 766 -20.98 11.74 5.31
CA LEU A 766 -20.99 10.49 4.57
C LEU A 766 -19.62 9.81 4.56
N LYS A 767 -18.54 10.56 4.32
CA LYS A 767 -17.17 10.03 4.34
C LYS A 767 -16.71 9.61 5.74
N MET A 768 -17.15 10.31 6.79
CA MET A 768 -16.84 9.94 8.18
C MET A 768 -17.54 8.65 8.59
N GLU A 769 -18.77 8.44 8.14
CA GLU A 769 -19.51 7.22 8.42
C GLU A 769 -18.90 6.02 7.71
N ASN A 770 -18.69 6.14 6.41
CA ASN A 770 -18.10 5.08 5.61
C ASN A 770 -17.40 5.68 4.38
N ASN A 771 -16.11 5.38 4.20
CA ASN A 771 -15.34 5.83 3.04
C ASN A 771 -15.99 5.43 1.70
N ARG A 772 -16.72 4.31 1.66
CA ARG A 772 -17.45 3.87 0.47
C ARG A 772 -18.67 4.71 0.14
N PHE A 773 -19.14 5.57 1.03
CA PHE A 773 -20.17 6.56 0.76
C PHE A 773 -19.63 7.79 0.02
N ALA A 774 -18.32 7.85 -0.26
CA ALA A 774 -17.79 8.85 -1.17
C ALA A 774 -18.49 8.76 -2.53
N GLN A 775 -18.88 9.91 -3.08
CA GLN A 775 -19.71 10.05 -4.26
C GLN A 775 -19.31 9.11 -5.42
N LYS A 776 -18.02 9.05 -5.77
CA LYS A 776 -17.52 8.22 -6.88
C LYS A 776 -17.67 6.73 -6.61
N LEU A 777 -17.34 6.26 -5.40
CA LEU A 777 -17.45 4.86 -5.01
C LEU A 777 -18.91 4.41 -4.95
N LEU A 778 -19.76 5.26 -4.38
CA LEU A 778 -21.19 5.00 -4.27
C LEU A 778 -21.87 4.96 -5.63
N TRP A 779 -21.53 5.90 -6.54
CA TRP A 779 -22.02 5.88 -7.94
C TRP A 779 -21.64 4.59 -8.66
N ASN A 780 -20.42 4.10 -8.46
CA ASN A 780 -19.97 2.82 -8.97
C ASN A 780 -20.78 1.65 -8.43
N SER A 781 -21.05 1.64 -7.11
CA SER A 781 -21.86 0.59 -6.48
C SER A 781 -23.28 0.56 -7.06
N TYR A 782 -23.92 1.71 -7.19
CA TYR A 782 -25.23 1.80 -7.84
C TYR A 782 -25.20 1.36 -9.31
N ALA A 783 -24.13 1.68 -10.05
CA ALA A 783 -23.98 1.26 -11.44
C ALA A 783 -23.80 -0.26 -11.58
N ILE A 784 -23.19 -0.92 -10.60
CA ILE A 784 -23.04 -2.37 -10.57
C ILE A 784 -24.39 -3.04 -10.25
N VAL A 785 -25.14 -2.52 -9.27
CA VAL A 785 -26.39 -3.12 -8.80
C VAL A 785 -27.56 -2.88 -9.78
N TYR A 786 -27.67 -1.65 -10.27
CA TYR A 786 -28.86 -1.21 -11.03
C TYR A 786 -28.61 -1.07 -12.54
N GLY A 787 -27.37 -1.32 -13.03
CA GLY A 787 -27.06 -1.42 -14.45
C GLY A 787 -27.60 -0.27 -15.31
N ASP A 788 -28.57 -0.56 -16.17
CA ASP A 788 -29.16 0.39 -17.12
C ASP A 788 -29.86 1.59 -16.49
N LYS A 789 -30.21 1.52 -15.22
CA LYS A 789 -30.83 2.65 -14.50
C LYS A 789 -29.80 3.71 -14.09
N VAL A 790 -28.51 3.41 -14.16
CA VAL A 790 -27.45 4.32 -13.76
C VAL A 790 -26.64 4.75 -14.95
N ARG A 791 -26.70 6.05 -15.28
CA ARG A 791 -25.86 6.61 -16.33
C ARG A 791 -24.45 6.82 -15.83
N ARG A 792 -23.46 6.34 -16.58
CA ARG A 792 -22.04 6.56 -16.25
C ARG A 792 -21.67 8.03 -16.38
N THR A 793 -20.86 8.51 -15.46
CA THR A 793 -20.20 9.80 -15.53
C THR A 793 -19.01 9.69 -16.48
N THR A 794 -18.97 10.47 -17.54
CA THR A 794 -17.97 10.31 -18.62
C THR A 794 -16.87 11.35 -18.60
N ARG A 795 -17.05 12.44 -17.85
CA ARG A 795 -16.08 13.54 -17.74
C ARG A 795 -15.71 13.76 -16.29
N LYS A 796 -14.51 14.30 -16.08
CA LYS A 796 -14.01 14.59 -14.74
C LYS A 796 -14.92 15.58 -14.00
N GLU A 797 -15.28 16.67 -14.64
CA GLU A 797 -16.17 17.69 -14.08
C GLU A 797 -17.55 17.13 -13.72
N GLU A 798 -18.05 16.19 -14.52
CA GLU A 798 -19.31 15.48 -14.25
C GLU A 798 -19.19 14.57 -13.02
N SER A 799 -18.10 13.82 -12.92
CA SER A 799 -17.89 12.89 -11.80
C SER A 799 -17.57 13.61 -10.48
N GLU A 800 -17.09 14.85 -10.54
CA GLU A 800 -16.73 15.67 -9.39
C GLU A 800 -17.86 16.65 -8.99
N ALA A 801 -18.95 16.73 -9.76
CA ALA A 801 -20.06 17.61 -9.44
C ALA A 801 -20.69 17.23 -8.10
N LEU A 802 -20.66 18.15 -7.14
CA LEU A 802 -21.15 17.92 -5.76
C LEU A 802 -22.66 17.63 -5.73
N THR A 803 -23.41 18.14 -6.71
CA THR A 803 -24.85 17.86 -6.90
C THR A 803 -25.17 16.39 -7.21
N ASN A 804 -24.18 15.59 -7.55
CA ASN A 804 -24.36 14.13 -7.70
C ASN A 804 -24.79 13.48 -6.37
N ILE A 805 -24.42 14.07 -5.22
CA ILE A 805 -24.90 13.62 -3.90
C ILE A 805 -26.42 13.76 -3.82
N ILE A 806 -26.98 14.87 -4.34
CA ILE A 806 -28.43 15.05 -4.44
C ILE A 806 -29.07 13.93 -5.25
N GLN A 807 -28.47 13.59 -6.39
CA GLN A 807 -29.02 12.54 -7.26
C GLN A 807 -28.93 11.15 -6.61
N LEU A 808 -27.82 10.87 -5.92
CA LEU A 808 -27.64 9.63 -5.17
C LEU A 808 -28.68 9.51 -4.04
N VAL A 809 -28.87 10.54 -3.23
CA VAL A 809 -29.87 10.53 -2.15
C VAL A 809 -31.30 10.40 -2.71
N ARG A 810 -31.63 11.13 -3.77
CA ARG A 810 -32.95 11.00 -4.41
C ARG A 810 -33.22 9.62 -5.01
N PHE A 811 -32.16 8.99 -5.54
CA PHE A 811 -32.26 7.62 -6.05
C PHE A 811 -32.42 6.63 -4.89
N ALA A 812 -31.68 6.80 -3.79
CA ALA A 812 -31.81 6.02 -2.54
C ALA A 812 -33.22 6.14 -1.92
N TYR A 813 -33.85 7.33 -2.00
CA TYR A 813 -35.25 7.53 -1.57
C TYR A 813 -36.28 7.10 -2.62
N HIS A 814 -35.88 6.45 -3.72
CA HIS A 814 -36.73 6.02 -4.80
C HIS A 814 -37.57 7.15 -5.45
N GLN A 815 -37.09 8.39 -5.37
CA GLN A 815 -37.73 9.58 -5.97
C GLN A 815 -37.44 9.72 -7.47
N THR A 816 -36.45 8.97 -7.99
CA THR A 816 -36.08 8.97 -9.41
C THR A 816 -35.96 7.54 -9.93
N GLU A 817 -36.41 7.29 -11.15
CA GLU A 817 -36.28 5.98 -11.81
C GLU A 817 -34.85 5.71 -12.30
N LYS A 818 -34.09 6.77 -12.58
CA LYS A 818 -32.72 6.71 -13.10
C LYS A 818 -31.81 7.60 -12.30
N LEU A 819 -30.59 7.12 -12.11
CA LEU A 819 -29.49 7.87 -11.51
C LEU A 819 -28.68 8.53 -12.63
N GLU A 820 -28.79 9.85 -12.75
CA GLU A 820 -28.07 10.62 -13.76
C GLU A 820 -27.54 11.94 -13.18
N SER A 821 -26.32 12.31 -13.57
CA SER A 821 -25.77 13.62 -13.21
C SER A 821 -26.55 14.77 -13.86
N ALA A 822 -26.73 15.85 -13.13
CA ALA A 822 -27.33 17.07 -13.65
C ALA A 822 -26.37 17.86 -14.57
N TYR A 823 -25.07 17.72 -14.37
CA TYR A 823 -24.02 18.53 -15.00
C TYR A 823 -24.01 18.46 -16.53
N PRO A 824 -24.03 17.28 -17.20
CA PRO A 824 -23.92 17.19 -18.66
C PRO A 824 -25.09 17.84 -19.41
N THR A 825 -26.26 17.86 -18.79
CA THR A 825 -27.48 18.39 -19.41
C THR A 825 -27.79 19.82 -18.99
N ALA A 826 -27.00 20.44 -18.14
CA ALA A 826 -27.26 21.71 -17.51
C ALA A 826 -27.62 22.82 -18.51
N ARG A 827 -26.82 23.03 -19.56
CA ARG A 827 -27.08 24.05 -20.60
C ARG A 827 -28.34 23.76 -21.43
N SER A 828 -28.55 22.51 -21.81
CA SER A 828 -29.77 22.13 -22.57
C SER A 828 -31.03 22.29 -21.72
N MET A 829 -30.98 21.91 -20.46
CA MET A 829 -32.05 22.09 -19.49
C MET A 829 -32.32 23.58 -19.22
N PHE A 830 -31.29 24.40 -19.11
CA PHE A 830 -31.46 25.85 -18.98
C PHE A 830 -32.12 26.46 -20.19
N ASN A 831 -31.75 26.06 -21.40
CA ASN A 831 -32.45 26.52 -22.62
C ASN A 831 -33.93 26.07 -22.67
N LEU A 832 -34.21 24.87 -22.20
CA LEU A 832 -35.55 24.34 -22.05
C LEU A 832 -36.38 25.14 -21.02
N TRP A 833 -35.77 25.43 -19.85
CA TRP A 833 -36.36 26.26 -18.81
C TRP A 833 -36.77 27.63 -19.37
N TYR A 834 -35.87 28.29 -20.10
CA TYR A 834 -36.15 29.57 -20.74
C TYR A 834 -37.24 29.45 -21.83
N GLY A 835 -37.17 28.42 -22.67
CA GLY A 835 -38.14 28.20 -23.73
C GLY A 835 -39.58 27.89 -23.23
N ARG A 836 -39.70 27.22 -22.08
CA ARG A 836 -40.96 26.94 -21.40
C ARG A 836 -41.52 28.14 -20.63
N LYS A 837 -40.81 29.26 -20.64
CA LYS A 837 -41.18 30.48 -19.89
C LYS A 837 -41.48 30.21 -18.42
N GLN A 838 -40.66 29.39 -17.77
CA GLN A 838 -40.80 29.09 -16.35
C GLN A 838 -40.70 30.36 -15.48
N MET A 839 -40.06 31.39 -16.01
CA MET A 839 -40.05 32.74 -15.48
C MET A 839 -39.97 33.76 -16.61
N ASP A 840 -40.66 34.89 -16.48
CA ASP A 840 -40.64 35.97 -17.47
C ASP A 840 -39.36 36.79 -17.30
N ILE A 841 -38.32 36.44 -18.09
CA ILE A 841 -37.02 37.10 -18.10
C ILE A 841 -36.61 37.56 -19.49
N THR A 842 -35.89 38.68 -19.50
CA THR A 842 -35.32 39.26 -20.72
C THR A 842 -34.14 38.47 -21.23
N ALA A 843 -33.77 38.66 -22.50
CA ALA A 843 -32.58 38.03 -23.09
C ALA A 843 -31.29 38.39 -22.36
N LYS A 844 -31.19 39.62 -21.83
CA LYS A 844 -30.04 40.07 -21.04
C LYS A 844 -29.93 39.32 -19.69
N GLN A 845 -31.07 39.09 -19.02
CA GLN A 845 -31.12 38.32 -17.76
C GLN A 845 -30.78 36.86 -18.03
N LYS A 846 -31.28 36.26 -19.13
CA LYS A 846 -30.91 34.92 -19.57
C LYS A 846 -29.40 34.79 -19.76
N ASP A 847 -28.74 35.70 -20.45
CA ASP A 847 -27.31 35.68 -20.72
C ASP A 847 -26.50 35.74 -19.40
N LEU A 848 -26.92 36.57 -18.47
CA LEU A 848 -26.25 36.65 -17.15
C LEU A 848 -26.40 35.36 -16.34
N ILE A 849 -27.56 34.74 -16.28
CA ILE A 849 -27.76 33.46 -15.61
C ILE A 849 -26.99 32.37 -16.33
N GLY A 850 -26.97 32.38 -17.67
CA GLY A 850 -26.27 31.38 -18.50
C GLY A 850 -24.79 31.21 -18.19
N LYS A 851 -24.14 32.27 -17.66
CA LYS A 851 -22.70 32.19 -17.24
C LYS A 851 -22.45 31.35 -15.98
N ILE A 852 -23.45 31.13 -15.16
CA ILE A 852 -23.35 30.42 -13.89
C ILE A 852 -24.10 29.11 -13.84
N VAL A 853 -24.74 28.71 -14.95
CA VAL A 853 -25.54 27.47 -15.03
C VAL A 853 -24.71 26.22 -14.71
N GLU A 854 -23.50 26.15 -15.23
CA GLU A 854 -22.58 25.03 -14.95
C GLU A 854 -22.13 25.01 -13.49
N TYR A 855 -21.93 26.18 -12.89
CA TYR A 855 -21.64 26.29 -11.46
C TYR A 855 -22.81 25.77 -10.61
N ILE A 856 -24.06 26.16 -10.93
CA ILE A 856 -25.26 25.67 -10.25
C ILE A 856 -25.36 24.14 -10.39
N ALA A 857 -25.16 23.63 -11.60
CA ALA A 857 -25.23 22.20 -11.87
C ALA A 857 -24.12 21.39 -11.16
N ALA A 858 -22.97 21.99 -10.89
CA ALA A 858 -21.87 21.35 -10.19
C ALA A 858 -21.97 21.47 -8.66
N ASN A 859 -22.37 22.63 -8.14
CA ASN A 859 -22.18 23.00 -6.74
C ASN A 859 -23.50 23.19 -5.95
N GLY A 860 -24.66 23.08 -6.60
CA GLY A 860 -25.94 23.27 -5.95
C GLY A 860 -26.48 24.69 -6.05
N ALA A 861 -27.49 25.01 -5.23
CA ALA A 861 -28.10 26.33 -5.22
C ALA A 861 -27.09 27.41 -4.81
N CYS A 862 -27.19 28.54 -5.51
CA CYS A 862 -26.39 29.72 -5.19
C CYS A 862 -27.28 30.97 -5.19
N ASN A 863 -26.89 31.96 -4.42
CA ASN A 863 -27.54 33.28 -4.36
C ASN A 863 -26.58 34.39 -4.77
N VAL A 864 -27.09 35.57 -4.99
CA VAL A 864 -26.29 36.72 -5.42
C VAL A 864 -25.17 37.06 -4.42
N ARG A 865 -25.36 36.80 -3.10
CA ARG A 865 -24.34 37.04 -2.08
C ARG A 865 -23.13 36.10 -2.25
N GLU A 866 -23.41 34.84 -2.60
CA GLU A 866 -22.35 33.85 -2.88
C GLU A 866 -21.62 34.17 -4.16
N ILE A 867 -22.33 34.53 -5.22
CA ILE A 867 -21.72 34.98 -6.48
C ILE A 867 -20.82 36.20 -6.23
N ARG A 868 -21.25 37.15 -5.37
CA ARG A 868 -20.48 38.34 -5.04
C ARG A 868 -19.14 38.05 -4.37
N LYS A 869 -19.02 36.94 -3.63
CA LYS A 869 -17.73 36.54 -3.04
C LYS A 869 -16.67 36.22 -4.07
N ASN A 870 -17.09 35.67 -5.21
CA ASN A 870 -16.21 35.20 -6.27
C ASN A 870 -16.12 36.21 -7.44
N ASP A 871 -17.23 36.87 -7.80
CA ASP A 871 -17.32 37.84 -8.88
C ASP A 871 -18.29 38.98 -8.51
N VAL A 872 -17.71 40.05 -8.00
CA VAL A 872 -18.42 41.29 -7.59
C VAL A 872 -19.12 41.94 -8.79
N THR A 873 -18.48 41.93 -9.97
CA THR A 873 -19.01 42.55 -11.17
C THR A 873 -20.24 41.81 -11.70
N HIS A 874 -20.18 40.48 -11.74
CA HIS A 874 -21.30 39.69 -12.20
C HIS A 874 -22.50 39.77 -11.25
N ALA A 875 -22.28 39.75 -9.94
CA ALA A 875 -23.32 39.95 -8.94
C ALA A 875 -24.01 41.33 -9.10
N ALA A 876 -23.23 42.41 -9.32
CA ALA A 876 -23.78 43.75 -9.54
C ALA A 876 -24.63 43.81 -10.83
N GLN A 877 -24.17 43.16 -11.90
CA GLN A 877 -24.91 43.04 -13.17
C GLN A 877 -26.23 42.30 -13.01
N LEU A 878 -26.25 41.19 -12.23
CA LEU A 878 -27.50 40.47 -11.92
C LEU A 878 -28.47 41.35 -11.15
N ILE A 879 -28.05 42.03 -10.09
CA ILE A 879 -28.92 42.92 -9.31
C ILE A 879 -29.51 44.01 -10.19
N ALA A 880 -28.67 44.67 -11.01
CA ALA A 880 -29.09 45.70 -11.91
C ALA A 880 -30.08 45.22 -12.98
N ALA A 881 -29.88 44.04 -13.50
CA ALA A 881 -30.76 43.46 -14.54
C ALA A 881 -32.13 43.04 -13.98
N PHE A 882 -32.20 42.53 -12.73
CA PHE A 882 -33.42 42.09 -12.08
C PHE A 882 -34.08 43.18 -11.22
N GLY A 883 -33.43 44.33 -11.07
CA GLY A 883 -33.90 45.47 -10.30
C GLY A 883 -33.71 45.36 -8.79
N ASN A 884 -33.60 44.20 -8.24
CA ASN A 884 -33.23 43.95 -6.85
C ASN A 884 -32.67 42.53 -6.67
N MET A 885 -32.00 42.32 -5.53
CA MET A 885 -31.34 41.06 -5.21
C MET A 885 -32.35 39.91 -5.05
N LYS A 886 -33.51 40.15 -4.45
CA LYS A 886 -34.51 39.12 -4.18
C LYS A 886 -35.06 38.49 -5.49
N LYS A 887 -35.36 39.31 -6.49
CA LYS A 887 -35.82 38.80 -7.81
C LYS A 887 -34.73 38.02 -8.55
N ALA A 888 -33.45 38.43 -8.38
CA ALA A 888 -32.35 37.68 -8.94
C ALA A 888 -32.17 36.32 -8.25
N ASP A 889 -32.27 36.27 -6.91
CA ASP A 889 -32.21 35.03 -6.15
C ASP A 889 -33.40 34.09 -6.47
N GLU A 890 -34.63 34.60 -6.65
CA GLU A 890 -35.79 33.84 -7.10
C GLU A 890 -35.56 33.21 -8.47
N ALA A 891 -34.91 33.93 -9.39
CA ALA A 891 -34.61 33.41 -10.72
C ALA A 891 -33.52 32.30 -10.65
N LEU A 892 -32.47 32.47 -9.83
CA LEU A 892 -31.43 31.49 -9.61
C LEU A 892 -31.99 30.22 -8.96
N ASP A 893 -32.87 30.35 -7.98
CA ASP A 893 -33.54 29.23 -7.32
C ASP A 893 -34.46 28.46 -8.31
N SER A 894 -35.20 29.17 -9.16
CA SER A 894 -36.03 28.54 -10.21
C SER A 894 -35.18 27.73 -11.19
N VAL A 895 -34.00 28.25 -11.59
CA VAL A 895 -33.07 27.56 -12.48
C VAL A 895 -32.46 26.34 -11.76
N TYR A 896 -32.06 26.47 -10.51
CA TYR A 896 -31.57 25.35 -9.70
C TYR A 896 -32.61 24.22 -9.61
N LYS A 897 -33.82 24.52 -9.24
CA LYS A 897 -34.95 23.56 -9.14
C LYS A 897 -35.18 22.83 -10.46
N PHE A 898 -35.14 23.54 -11.56
CA PHE A 898 -35.37 22.94 -12.87
C PHE A 898 -34.22 22.06 -13.34
N ILE A 899 -32.98 22.47 -13.13
CA ILE A 899 -31.78 21.77 -13.62
C ILE A 899 -31.40 20.63 -12.69
N VAL A 900 -31.31 20.89 -11.38
CA VAL A 900 -30.74 19.93 -10.40
C VAL A 900 -31.82 19.02 -9.83
N LEU A 901 -32.96 19.59 -9.37
CA LEU A 901 -34.05 18.80 -8.81
C LEU A 901 -34.98 18.26 -9.89
N ARG A 902 -34.87 18.72 -11.15
CA ARG A 902 -35.71 18.31 -12.29
C ARG A 902 -37.22 18.41 -11.98
N THR A 903 -37.61 19.35 -11.16
CA THR A 903 -39.01 19.63 -10.90
C THR A 903 -39.60 20.31 -12.12
N THR A 904 -40.49 19.60 -12.83
CA THR A 904 -41.38 20.23 -13.79
C THR A 904 -42.49 20.86 -12.99
N ALA A 905 -42.53 22.20 -12.94
CA ALA A 905 -43.72 22.92 -12.46
C ALA A 905 -44.92 22.64 -13.28
#